data_8757961c714028672ffee41842d5ed44
#
_entry.id   8757961c714028672ffee41842d5ed44
#
_cell.length_a   1.000
_cell.length_b   1.000
_cell.length_c   1.000
_cell.angle_alpha   90.00
_cell.angle_beta   90.00
_cell.angle_gamma   90.00
#
_symmetry.space_group_name_H-M   'P 1'
#
loop_
_entity.id
_entity.type
_entity.pdbx_description
1 polymer ?
#
loop_
_entity_poly.entity_id
_entity_poly.type
_entity_poly.pdbx_seq_one_letter_code
_entity_poly.pdbx_strand_id
1 'polypeptide(L)'
;VEGVNPVQKKGADTRASLKTNIDSDFGIFACKSGSNTPDFMYNKKVSSAGKLYDHIPWNKSDAASLKFYAVAPALGTTDATQRIQPAVYSNTTLPYVEFTANSDVKKQTDLMLATTDNMQYDNYGSSAIPLVFTHATTAIKFKIGNTLAYNREITKISIQGVYSKGQVDLRTKAWSNQNTPANYDLTLTPAVSTKQAKGATVTDGENTFLMVPQTLPAGAKIVITLDNGRQIIANIAGKVWAPGTTKTYEISNDNVADWDYTFTVEPASNAPYAYNATNAGFNVTSYRHLKDYNASSTGRTNVDRPVSWQISKKEYFDDATNSWVEGTPSMLVSIDNSGNGGTSAEAKSATLKNDYKNYKALREAELKAAPEVTTRKDLSIGANGQRTTANCYIVSAGGKYQFPLVYGNAIKNGATNTAAFKPGNLSVDDNSYIKTFVGGSGDITSPNITGVASAEVTWCSEPGLVTLEGSGINGNNIEFNVDKTKMKEASAIITVKASASPGGLAIWSWHIWITSQDVVNTSAGYFMLEPLGFRHTQWEGTTYQKDRKMRLTFKQAESGKTSTIEITQKALPLVNKGESMFYQQGRKDPLWWQSPFTAQSYGEDKGFTLQQAAQYNTRMAESRRTSGHATTKGNWDWNWNPDADHTYFNLWDAKNTVGYGYTGTFIKTVYDPSPAGFHVPRASDFTKIKNGNNNKPATVPTIGRLNPDFLS
;
A
#
# COMPACT_ATOMS: atom_id res chain seq x y z
N VAL A 1 -33.80 4.72 14.82
CA VAL A 1 -35.04 4.10 14.36
C VAL A 1 -35.17 4.43 12.89
N GLU A 2 -35.00 3.43 12.07
CA GLU A 2 -35.15 3.55 10.63
C GLU A 2 -36.62 3.77 10.27
N GLY A 3 -36.90 4.89 9.62
CA GLY A 3 -38.16 5.07 8.93
C GLY A 3 -39.02 6.25 9.36
N VAL A 4 -39.18 6.52 10.63
CA VAL A 4 -40.01 7.65 11.10
C VAL A 4 -39.39 8.25 12.36
N ASN A 5 -38.87 9.48 12.28
CA ASN A 5 -38.20 10.16 13.39
C ASN A 5 -39.09 11.22 14.04
N PRO A 6 -39.31 11.20 15.38
CA PRO A 6 -40.03 12.27 16.06
C PRO A 6 -39.17 13.56 16.06
N VAL A 7 -39.78 14.65 15.63
CA VAL A 7 -39.17 15.98 15.72
C VAL A 7 -39.54 16.59 17.06
N GLN A 8 -38.56 16.68 17.96
CA GLN A 8 -38.70 17.50 19.19
C GLN A 8 -38.26 18.92 18.89
N LYS A 9 -39.17 19.83 18.65
CA LYS A 9 -38.88 21.28 18.76
C LYS A 9 -39.20 21.79 20.18
N LYS A 10 -38.19 22.31 20.85
CA LYS A 10 -38.40 23.27 21.96
C LYS A 10 -38.91 24.59 21.35
N GLY A 11 -40.17 24.89 21.54
CA GLY A 11 -40.78 26.14 21.06
C GLY A 11 -42.10 25.87 20.37
N ALA A 12 -43.06 26.70 20.61
CA ALA A 12 -44.44 26.59 20.16
C ALA A 12 -44.58 26.22 18.67
N ASP A 13 -44.74 24.93 18.38
CA ASP A 13 -45.39 24.56 17.14
C ASP A 13 -46.81 25.05 17.26
N THR A 14 -47.16 25.99 16.41
CA THR A 14 -48.47 26.55 16.28
C THR A 14 -49.49 25.42 16.24
N ARG A 15 -50.39 25.37 17.21
CA ARG A 15 -51.51 24.44 17.34
C ARG A 15 -52.58 24.69 16.28
N ALA A 16 -52.17 24.92 15.05
CA ALA A 16 -53.02 25.44 13.96
C ALA A 16 -54.14 24.49 13.49
N SER A 17 -54.27 23.31 14.11
CA SER A 17 -55.34 22.37 13.77
C SER A 17 -56.08 21.79 15.00
N LEU A 18 -55.69 22.20 16.19
CA LEU A 18 -56.44 21.91 17.40
C LEU A 18 -57.47 23.04 17.65
N LYS A 19 -58.58 22.72 18.25
CA LYS A 19 -59.61 23.71 18.53
C LYS A 19 -59.03 24.85 19.36
N THR A 20 -59.17 26.06 18.91
CA THR A 20 -58.73 27.28 19.64
C THR A 20 -59.86 27.84 20.48
N ASN A 21 -61.09 27.44 20.24
CA ASN A 21 -62.28 27.83 20.95
C ASN A 21 -63.15 26.62 21.29
N ILE A 22 -63.95 26.72 22.29
CA ILE A 22 -65.01 25.73 22.59
C ILE A 22 -66.16 25.97 21.62
N ASP A 23 -66.36 25.03 20.70
CA ASP A 23 -67.37 25.07 19.65
C ASP A 23 -68.52 24.09 19.90
N SER A 24 -68.48 23.41 21.03
CA SER A 24 -69.48 22.43 21.46
C SER A 24 -69.85 22.64 22.92
N ASP A 25 -71.02 22.12 23.30
CA ASP A 25 -71.41 22.09 24.71
C ASP A 25 -70.37 21.35 25.55
N PHE A 26 -70.17 21.81 26.79
CA PHE A 26 -69.23 21.20 27.73
C PHE A 26 -69.93 20.86 29.06
N GLY A 27 -69.37 19.93 29.80
CA GLY A 27 -69.82 19.54 31.13
C GLY A 27 -69.05 20.25 32.21
N ILE A 28 -69.74 20.69 33.28
CA ILE A 28 -69.13 21.35 34.45
C ILE A 28 -69.40 20.61 35.74
N PHE A 29 -68.43 20.55 36.60
CA PHE A 29 -68.47 20.08 37.98
C PHE A 29 -68.06 21.19 38.90
N ALA A 30 -68.66 21.28 40.12
CA ALA A 30 -68.28 22.25 41.12
C ALA A 30 -68.24 21.61 42.51
N CYS A 31 -67.16 21.92 43.25
CA CYS A 31 -66.97 21.46 44.62
C CYS A 31 -66.97 22.65 45.57
N LYS A 32 -67.59 22.50 46.71
CA LYS A 32 -67.53 23.47 47.85
C LYS A 32 -66.10 23.52 48.43
N SER A 33 -65.72 24.64 49.02
CA SER A 33 -64.35 24.80 49.56
C SER A 33 -64.00 23.67 50.51
N GLY A 34 -62.80 23.07 50.26
CA GLY A 34 -62.29 21.93 51.01
C GLY A 34 -62.89 20.59 50.65
N SER A 35 -63.89 20.54 49.78
CA SER A 35 -64.43 19.27 49.24
C SER A 35 -63.71 18.75 48.02
N ASN A 36 -63.46 17.46 47.97
CA ASN A 36 -62.96 16.75 46.78
C ASN A 36 -64.09 16.08 46.01
N THR A 37 -65.36 16.26 46.41
CA THR A 37 -66.55 15.74 45.75
C THR A 37 -67.25 16.85 44.99
N PRO A 38 -67.88 16.62 43.86
CA PRO A 38 -68.67 17.60 43.13
C PRO A 38 -70.07 17.80 43.81
N ASP A 39 -70.03 18.26 45.03
CA ASP A 39 -71.17 18.42 45.94
C ASP A 39 -72.01 19.66 45.65
N PHE A 40 -71.58 20.52 44.71
CA PHE A 40 -72.38 21.66 44.27
C PHE A 40 -72.96 21.48 42.87
N MET A 41 -72.13 21.07 41.87
CA MET A 41 -72.59 20.74 40.54
C MET A 41 -71.95 19.42 40.07
N TYR A 42 -72.73 18.58 39.46
CA TYR A 42 -72.26 17.33 38.91
C TYR A 42 -72.63 17.21 37.41
N ASN A 43 -71.65 17.21 36.51
CA ASN A 43 -71.80 17.07 35.07
C ASN A 43 -72.97 17.92 34.49
N LYS A 44 -73.05 19.16 34.87
CA LYS A 44 -74.08 20.07 34.34
C LYS A 44 -73.66 20.58 32.97
N LYS A 45 -74.59 20.61 32.06
CA LYS A 45 -74.33 21.00 30.66
C LYS A 45 -74.28 22.52 30.52
N VAL A 46 -73.25 23.00 29.85
CA VAL A 46 -72.99 24.41 29.54
C VAL A 46 -72.84 24.54 28.02
N SER A 47 -73.49 25.52 27.42
CA SER A 47 -73.36 25.80 25.99
C SER A 47 -71.93 26.31 25.63
N SER A 48 -71.55 26.21 24.38
CA SER A 48 -70.29 26.75 23.87
C SER A 48 -70.11 28.26 24.15
N ALA A 49 -71.25 28.98 24.30
CA ALA A 49 -71.26 30.40 24.71
C ALA A 49 -71.12 30.62 26.22
N GLY A 50 -70.89 29.54 27.02
CA GLY A 50 -70.69 29.62 28.45
C GLY A 50 -71.99 29.76 29.28
N LYS A 51 -73.16 29.47 28.68
CA LYS A 51 -74.45 29.54 29.34
C LYS A 51 -74.88 28.20 29.89
N LEU A 52 -75.11 28.11 31.19
CA LEU A 52 -75.65 26.92 31.84
C LEU A 52 -77.07 26.66 31.38
N TYR A 53 -77.40 25.38 31.05
CA TYR A 53 -78.75 25.01 30.64
C TYR A 53 -79.69 24.93 31.81
N ASP A 54 -79.28 24.46 33.00
CA ASP A 54 -80.05 24.41 34.24
C ASP A 54 -79.69 25.63 35.08
N HIS A 55 -80.67 26.36 35.60
CA HIS A 55 -80.47 27.44 36.55
C HIS A 55 -80.07 26.90 37.94
N ILE A 56 -78.86 27.09 38.39
CA ILE A 56 -78.34 26.62 39.65
C ILE A 56 -77.87 27.87 40.42
N PRO A 57 -78.69 28.30 41.41
CA PRO A 57 -78.28 29.51 42.19
C PRO A 57 -77.09 29.22 43.09
N TRP A 58 -76.14 30.13 43.11
CA TRP A 58 -75.01 30.07 44.02
C TRP A 58 -75.24 31.07 45.13
N ASN A 59 -75.45 30.58 46.35
CA ASN A 59 -75.66 31.40 47.53
C ASN A 59 -74.42 31.33 48.43
N LYS A 60 -74.02 32.48 48.98
CA LYS A 60 -72.83 32.59 49.87
C LYS A 60 -72.97 31.71 51.11
N SER A 61 -74.17 31.61 51.66
CA SER A 61 -74.47 30.76 52.82
C SER A 61 -74.33 29.28 52.59
N ASP A 62 -74.47 28.85 51.34
CA ASP A 62 -74.30 27.45 50.96
C ASP A 62 -72.88 27.14 50.62
N ALA A 63 -72.21 28.03 49.90
CA ALA A 63 -70.81 27.91 49.55
C ALA A 63 -70.14 29.28 49.46
N ALA A 64 -69.21 29.63 50.38
CA ALA A 64 -68.44 30.82 50.32
C ALA A 64 -67.44 30.89 49.19
N SER A 65 -66.99 29.74 48.75
CA SER A 65 -66.18 29.56 47.51
C SER A 65 -66.48 28.20 46.83
N LEU A 66 -66.29 28.21 45.56
CA LEU A 66 -66.45 27.00 44.68
C LEU A 66 -65.20 26.79 43.82
N LYS A 67 -64.83 25.56 43.62
CA LYS A 67 -63.81 25.17 42.66
C LYS A 67 -64.49 24.43 41.49
N PHE A 68 -64.25 24.92 40.27
CA PHE A 68 -64.90 24.40 39.09
C PHE A 68 -63.92 23.53 38.27
N TYR A 69 -64.48 22.47 37.69
CA TYR A 69 -63.82 21.59 36.73
C TYR A 69 -64.73 21.46 35.52
N ALA A 70 -64.16 21.57 34.32
CA ALA A 70 -64.96 21.47 33.09
C ALA A 70 -64.31 20.49 32.07
N VAL A 71 -65.17 19.85 31.29
CA VAL A 71 -64.82 18.85 30.27
C VAL A 71 -65.53 19.19 28.96
N ALA A 72 -64.78 19.42 27.94
CA ALA A 72 -65.32 19.64 26.60
C ALA A 72 -64.83 18.54 25.63
N PRO A 73 -65.72 17.99 24.76
CA PRO A 73 -67.16 18.20 24.74
C PRO A 73 -67.87 17.65 25.99
N ALA A 74 -69.15 17.98 26.15
CA ALA A 74 -69.96 17.54 27.30
C ALA A 74 -70.00 16.02 27.40
N LEU A 75 -69.93 15.47 28.63
CA LEU A 75 -70.01 14.06 28.88
C LEU A 75 -71.44 13.54 28.54
N GLY A 76 -71.53 12.36 27.99
CA GLY A 76 -72.79 11.74 27.58
C GLY A 76 -73.32 12.16 26.21
N THR A 77 -72.51 12.80 25.40
CA THR A 77 -72.82 13.00 23.97
C THR A 77 -72.95 11.64 23.26
N THR A 78 -74.00 11.43 22.57
CA THR A 78 -74.43 10.14 22.05
C THR A 78 -73.86 9.75 20.70
N ASP A 79 -72.73 10.26 20.36
CA ASP A 79 -71.99 9.64 19.25
C ASP A 79 -71.44 8.29 19.73
N ALA A 80 -72.02 7.20 19.26
CA ALA A 80 -71.68 5.83 19.63
C ALA A 80 -70.19 5.51 19.32
N THR A 81 -69.54 6.36 18.56
CA THR A 81 -68.13 6.23 18.17
C THR A 81 -67.18 7.08 19.01
N GLN A 82 -67.69 8.04 19.78
CA GLN A 82 -66.90 8.91 20.67
C GLN A 82 -67.39 8.72 22.11
N ARG A 83 -66.79 7.75 22.82
CA ARG A 83 -67.18 7.50 24.22
C ARG A 83 -66.38 8.36 25.17
N ILE A 84 -66.94 9.53 25.49
CA ILE A 84 -66.55 10.30 26.65
C ILE A 84 -67.53 10.01 27.77
N GLN A 85 -67.10 9.19 28.72
CA GLN A 85 -67.98 8.82 29.84
C GLN A 85 -67.29 9.14 31.16
N PRO A 86 -67.97 9.70 32.13
CA PRO A 86 -67.48 9.68 33.51
C PRO A 86 -67.54 8.23 33.98
N ALA A 87 -66.39 7.70 34.43
CA ALA A 87 -66.28 6.26 34.72
C ALA A 87 -66.92 5.87 36.04
N VAL A 88 -66.97 6.75 37.01
CA VAL A 88 -67.58 6.47 38.31
C VAL A 88 -68.22 7.73 38.88
N TYR A 89 -69.45 7.61 39.26
CA TYR A 89 -70.23 8.59 39.95
C TYR A 89 -70.19 8.27 41.45
N SER A 90 -69.24 8.82 42.17
CA SER A 90 -69.19 8.70 43.61
C SER A 90 -69.37 10.08 44.22
N ASN A 91 -70.24 10.18 45.20
CA ASN A 91 -70.34 11.40 46.01
C ASN A 91 -69.13 11.62 46.92
N THR A 92 -68.12 10.73 46.89
CA THR A 92 -66.98 10.77 47.78
C THR A 92 -65.66 11.19 47.10
N THR A 93 -65.60 11.21 45.75
CA THR A 93 -64.44 11.61 44.99
C THR A 93 -64.78 12.35 43.70
N LEU A 94 -63.87 13.18 43.18
CA LEU A 94 -63.99 13.79 41.88
C LEU A 94 -64.02 12.69 40.81
N PRO A 95 -64.94 12.80 39.83
CA PRO A 95 -64.99 11.86 38.74
C PRO A 95 -63.75 11.96 37.85
N TYR A 96 -63.39 10.86 37.29
CA TYR A 96 -62.46 10.83 36.18
C TYR A 96 -63.23 10.66 34.86
N VAL A 97 -62.65 11.08 33.76
CA VAL A 97 -63.21 10.89 32.43
C VAL A 97 -62.62 9.67 31.81
N GLU A 98 -63.44 8.68 31.42
CA GLU A 98 -63.05 7.62 30.52
C GLU A 98 -63.12 8.14 29.11
N PHE A 99 -61.98 8.04 28.41
CA PHE A 99 -61.87 8.47 27.04
C PHE A 99 -61.48 7.28 26.17
N THR A 100 -62.14 7.13 25.04
CA THR A 100 -61.80 6.18 23.98
C THR A 100 -61.57 6.97 22.71
N ALA A 101 -60.38 6.87 22.13
CA ALA A 101 -60.10 7.47 20.85
C ALA A 101 -60.90 6.76 19.76
N ASN A 102 -61.62 7.53 18.92
CA ASN A 102 -62.40 6.98 17.82
C ASN A 102 -61.50 6.21 16.84
N SER A 103 -61.94 5.05 16.37
CA SER A 103 -61.19 4.25 15.37
C SER A 103 -61.07 4.97 14.03
N ASP A 104 -62.05 5.79 13.66
CA ASP A 104 -61.96 6.70 12.53
C ASP A 104 -61.21 7.97 12.94
N VAL A 105 -60.01 8.15 12.41
CA VAL A 105 -59.12 9.29 12.75
C VAL A 105 -59.80 10.63 12.50
N LYS A 106 -60.58 10.76 11.45
CA LYS A 106 -61.29 12.01 11.10
C LYS A 106 -62.46 12.34 12.05
N LYS A 107 -62.91 11.37 12.84
CA LYS A 107 -63.95 11.55 13.87
C LYS A 107 -63.38 11.60 15.30
N GLN A 108 -62.08 11.64 15.46
CA GLN A 108 -61.48 11.73 16.77
C GLN A 108 -61.76 13.08 17.43
N THR A 109 -62.01 13.05 18.72
CA THR A 109 -62.39 14.23 19.51
C THR A 109 -61.19 14.81 20.24
N ASP A 110 -61.02 16.11 20.17
CA ASP A 110 -60.07 16.85 20.97
C ASP A 110 -60.66 17.05 22.36
N LEU A 111 -60.26 16.22 23.31
CA LEU A 111 -60.69 16.34 24.71
C LEU A 111 -59.98 17.49 25.38
N MET A 112 -60.74 18.43 25.94
CA MET A 112 -60.23 19.60 26.63
C MET A 112 -60.74 19.64 28.05
N LEU A 113 -59.88 20.08 28.99
CA LEU A 113 -60.18 20.17 30.41
C LEU A 113 -59.90 21.56 30.91
N ALA A 114 -60.76 22.10 31.79
CA ALA A 114 -60.50 23.33 32.54
C ALA A 114 -60.65 23.10 34.06
N THR A 115 -59.81 23.78 34.83
CA THR A 115 -59.85 23.77 36.31
C THR A 115 -59.61 25.18 36.79
N THR A 116 -60.42 25.64 37.76
CA THR A 116 -60.24 26.96 38.40
C THR A 116 -59.51 26.82 39.74
N ASP A 117 -59.03 27.93 40.29
CA ASP A 117 -58.79 28.05 41.70
C ASP A 117 -60.12 28.12 42.48
N ASN A 118 -60.05 28.25 43.78
CA ASN A 118 -61.25 28.51 44.60
C ASN A 118 -61.80 29.87 44.27
N MET A 119 -62.96 29.93 43.59
CA MET A 119 -63.68 31.15 43.22
C MET A 119 -64.48 31.60 44.39
N GLN A 120 -64.21 32.79 44.88
CA GLN A 120 -64.95 33.37 46.01
C GLN A 120 -66.30 33.95 45.58
N TYR A 121 -67.35 33.71 46.33
CA TYR A 121 -68.68 34.23 46.06
C TYR A 121 -68.70 35.73 45.86
N ASP A 122 -67.98 36.49 46.74
CA ASP A 122 -67.93 37.95 46.69
C ASP A 122 -67.41 38.51 45.36
N ASN A 123 -66.58 37.77 44.68
CA ASN A 123 -65.98 38.19 43.41
C ASN A 123 -66.74 37.60 42.17
N TYR A 124 -67.37 36.45 42.34
CA TYR A 124 -67.88 35.67 41.19
C TYR A 124 -69.34 35.26 41.31
N GLY A 125 -70.03 35.55 42.47
CA GLY A 125 -71.45 35.18 42.68
C GLY A 125 -72.43 35.76 41.65
N SER A 126 -72.08 36.93 41.11
CA SER A 126 -72.82 37.59 40.02
C SER A 126 -71.99 37.78 38.71
N SER A 127 -70.81 37.20 38.63
CA SER A 127 -69.90 37.38 37.53
C SER A 127 -69.62 36.08 36.82
N ALA A 128 -69.15 36.10 35.55
CA ALA A 128 -68.78 34.93 34.83
C ALA A 128 -67.56 34.22 35.42
N ILE A 129 -67.56 32.92 35.52
CA ILE A 129 -66.46 32.09 35.95
C ILE A 129 -65.49 31.94 34.80
N PRO A 130 -64.22 32.37 34.90
CA PRO A 130 -63.25 32.19 33.85
C PRO A 130 -62.80 30.73 33.77
N LEU A 131 -63.05 30.05 32.66
CA LEU A 131 -62.61 28.71 32.41
C LEU A 131 -61.55 28.70 31.29
N VAL A 132 -60.31 28.30 31.64
CA VAL A 132 -59.22 28.15 30.67
C VAL A 132 -59.07 26.69 30.33
N PHE A 133 -59.50 26.32 29.14
CA PHE A 133 -59.39 24.96 28.65
C PHE A 133 -58.01 24.65 28.11
N THR A 134 -57.52 23.46 28.40
CA THR A 134 -56.29 22.88 27.88
C THR A 134 -56.53 21.56 27.23
N HIS A 135 -55.85 21.23 26.14
CA HIS A 135 -55.98 19.93 25.50
C HIS A 135 -55.53 18.82 26.43
N ALA A 136 -56.26 17.72 26.45
CA ALA A 136 -55.95 16.56 27.28
C ALA A 136 -55.41 15.38 26.47
N THR A 137 -55.62 15.32 25.17
CA THR A 137 -55.11 14.29 24.25
C THR A 137 -53.73 14.66 23.74
N THR A 138 -53.04 13.71 23.06
CA THR A 138 -51.82 13.95 22.30
C THR A 138 -52.14 14.00 20.82
N ALA A 139 -51.77 15.08 20.15
CA ALA A 139 -51.91 15.19 18.68
C ALA A 139 -50.69 14.57 17.98
N ILE A 140 -50.93 13.70 16.97
CA ILE A 140 -49.86 13.08 16.17
C ILE A 140 -49.99 13.55 14.74
N LYS A 141 -48.88 14.12 14.21
CA LYS A 141 -48.80 14.64 12.85
C LYS A 141 -47.59 14.06 12.11
N PHE A 142 -47.65 14.15 10.80
CA PHE A 142 -46.56 13.64 9.91
C PHE A 142 -46.09 14.72 8.94
N LYS A 143 -44.79 14.71 8.66
CA LYS A 143 -44.10 15.60 7.71
C LYS A 143 -43.16 14.81 6.81
N ILE A 144 -42.84 15.34 5.64
CA ILE A 144 -41.84 14.80 4.71
C ILE A 144 -40.43 14.91 5.32
N GLY A 145 -39.71 13.82 5.35
CA GLY A 145 -38.30 13.76 5.77
C GLY A 145 -37.31 13.84 4.59
N ASN A 146 -36.02 13.72 4.91
CA ASN A 146 -34.93 13.90 3.93
C ASN A 146 -34.82 12.81 2.87
N THR A 147 -34.90 11.55 3.28
CA THR A 147 -34.48 10.38 2.49
C THR A 147 -35.66 9.54 2.00
N LEU A 148 -36.87 10.09 2.09
CA LEU A 148 -38.04 9.47 1.50
C LEU A 148 -37.89 9.40 -0.03
N ALA A 149 -38.30 8.27 -0.64
CA ALA A 149 -38.37 8.12 -2.10
C ALA A 149 -39.05 9.34 -2.72
N TYR A 150 -38.46 9.93 -3.76
CA TYR A 150 -38.88 11.24 -4.25
C TYR A 150 -40.09 11.23 -5.18
N ASN A 151 -40.33 10.15 -5.87
CA ASN A 151 -41.35 10.08 -6.94
C ASN A 151 -42.52 9.14 -6.60
N ARG A 152 -42.97 9.13 -5.35
CA ARG A 152 -44.05 8.29 -4.86
C ARG A 152 -45.17 9.14 -4.26
N GLU A 153 -46.25 8.45 -3.88
CA GLU A 153 -47.34 9.04 -3.12
C GLU A 153 -47.57 8.25 -1.84
N ILE A 154 -47.82 8.96 -0.72
CA ILE A 154 -48.23 8.36 0.53
C ILE A 154 -49.74 8.20 0.46
N THR A 155 -50.21 6.96 0.47
CA THR A 155 -51.63 6.62 0.34
C THR A 155 -52.31 6.36 1.69
N LYS A 156 -51.54 5.84 2.68
CA LYS A 156 -52.08 5.45 3.98
C LYS A 156 -51.06 5.59 5.10
N ILE A 157 -51.53 6.02 6.27
CA ILE A 157 -50.78 6.03 7.52
C ILE A 157 -51.52 5.19 8.54
N SER A 158 -50.83 4.24 9.18
CA SER A 158 -51.38 3.40 10.25
C SER A 158 -50.54 3.56 11.51
N ILE A 159 -51.21 3.80 12.64
CA ILE A 159 -50.63 3.70 13.97
C ILE A 159 -51.18 2.42 14.60
N GLN A 160 -50.33 1.48 14.96
CA GLN A 160 -50.75 0.14 15.37
C GLN A 160 -50.20 -0.17 16.78
N GLY A 161 -51.03 -0.98 17.50
CA GLY A 161 -50.65 -1.53 18.80
C GLY A 161 -50.56 -0.49 19.95
N VAL A 162 -51.31 0.59 19.85
CA VAL A 162 -51.39 1.64 20.88
C VAL A 162 -52.64 1.55 21.69
N TYR A 163 -52.63 2.00 22.93
CA TYR A 163 -53.82 1.99 23.76
C TYR A 163 -54.86 2.98 23.25
N SER A 164 -56.12 2.51 23.11
CA SER A 164 -57.25 3.29 22.65
C SER A 164 -58.02 3.94 23.80
N LYS A 165 -57.93 3.42 25.01
CA LYS A 165 -58.69 3.84 26.16
C LYS A 165 -57.77 4.34 27.29
N GLY A 166 -58.24 5.29 28.08
CA GLY A 166 -57.58 5.76 29.26
C GLY A 166 -58.55 6.58 30.14
N GLN A 167 -58.18 6.81 31.35
CA GLN A 167 -58.90 7.64 32.31
C GLN A 167 -58.07 8.87 32.64
N VAL A 168 -58.73 10.04 32.66
CA VAL A 168 -58.11 11.30 33.11
C VAL A 168 -58.84 11.82 34.33
N ASP A 169 -58.07 12.09 35.39
CA ASP A 169 -58.53 12.72 36.62
C ASP A 169 -58.77 14.23 36.38
N LEU A 170 -59.98 14.72 36.63
CA LEU A 170 -60.34 16.12 36.36
C LEU A 170 -59.60 17.11 37.25
N ARG A 171 -59.14 16.68 38.42
CA ARG A 171 -58.43 17.52 39.40
C ARG A 171 -56.98 17.71 39.04
N THR A 172 -56.32 16.61 38.72
CA THR A 172 -54.88 16.57 38.49
C THR A 172 -54.51 16.62 37.00
N LYS A 173 -55.46 16.34 36.11
CA LYS A 173 -55.32 16.13 34.67
C LYS A 173 -54.38 14.96 34.33
N ALA A 174 -54.10 14.10 35.32
CA ALA A 174 -53.26 12.94 35.13
C ALA A 174 -54.03 11.81 34.45
N TRP A 175 -53.35 11.13 33.52
CA TRP A 175 -53.87 9.96 32.83
C TRP A 175 -53.44 8.67 33.51
N SER A 176 -54.39 7.74 33.61
CA SER A 176 -54.21 6.42 34.19
C SER A 176 -55.04 5.35 33.43
N ASN A 177 -54.84 4.08 33.78
CA ASN A 177 -55.62 2.94 33.25
C ASN A 177 -55.67 2.88 31.71
N GLN A 178 -54.54 3.25 31.06
CA GLN A 178 -54.45 3.10 29.62
C GLN A 178 -54.51 1.59 29.26
N ASN A 179 -55.39 1.22 28.38
CA ASN A 179 -55.65 -0.19 28.00
C ASN A 179 -56.26 -0.30 26.59
N THR A 180 -56.56 -1.54 26.19
CA THR A 180 -57.22 -1.88 24.93
C THR A 180 -56.34 -1.46 23.72
N PRO A 181 -55.30 -2.26 23.37
CA PRO A 181 -54.53 -2.02 22.17
C PRO A 181 -55.39 -1.97 20.91
N ALA A 182 -55.16 -0.99 20.05
CA ALA A 182 -55.91 -0.78 18.82
C ALA A 182 -55.00 -0.29 17.69
N ASN A 183 -55.54 -0.35 16.48
CA ASN A 183 -54.92 0.17 15.27
C ASN A 183 -55.77 1.32 14.72
N TYR A 184 -55.10 2.33 14.21
CA TYR A 184 -55.73 3.52 13.63
C TYR A 184 -55.21 3.70 12.20
N ASP A 185 -56.10 3.59 11.25
CA ASP A 185 -55.79 3.70 9.83
C ASP A 185 -56.33 5.00 9.26
N LEU A 186 -55.44 5.76 8.61
CA LEU A 186 -55.78 6.99 7.90
C LEU A 186 -55.46 6.83 6.42
N THR A 187 -56.47 6.70 5.57
CA THR A 187 -56.29 6.80 4.12
C THR A 187 -56.29 8.27 3.74
N LEU A 188 -55.25 8.67 3.01
CA LEU A 188 -55.10 10.05 2.53
C LEU A 188 -55.79 10.21 1.18
N THR A 189 -56.76 11.13 1.13
CA THR A 189 -57.51 11.44 -0.08
C THR A 189 -57.57 12.97 -0.24
N PRO A 190 -56.85 13.54 -1.22
CA PRO A 190 -55.92 12.87 -2.15
C PRO A 190 -54.66 12.35 -1.44
N ALA A 191 -54.01 11.38 -2.07
CA ALA A 191 -52.71 10.91 -1.63
C ALA A 191 -51.66 12.05 -1.63
N VAL A 192 -50.69 11.98 -0.73
CA VAL A 192 -49.67 13.05 -0.57
C VAL A 192 -48.42 12.71 -1.33
N SER A 193 -48.05 13.57 -2.28
CA SER A 193 -46.83 13.40 -3.09
C SER A 193 -45.59 13.51 -2.22
N THR A 194 -44.66 12.57 -2.38
CA THR A 194 -43.32 12.60 -1.75
C THR A 194 -42.36 13.58 -2.41
N LYS A 195 -42.75 14.22 -3.54
CA LYS A 195 -41.95 15.30 -4.19
C LYS A 195 -41.90 16.58 -3.39
N GLN A 196 -42.62 16.67 -2.27
CA GLN A 196 -42.61 17.83 -1.39
C GLN A 196 -41.24 18.07 -0.76
N ALA A 197 -40.98 19.32 -0.37
CA ALA A 197 -39.83 19.69 0.37
C ALA A 197 -39.72 18.99 1.75
N LYS A 198 -38.53 18.89 2.30
CA LYS A 198 -38.37 18.46 3.70
C LYS A 198 -39.19 19.37 4.63
N GLY A 199 -39.91 18.76 5.56
CA GLY A 199 -40.73 19.48 6.51
C GLY A 199 -42.14 19.81 5.99
N ALA A 200 -42.42 19.53 4.71
CA ALA A 200 -43.78 19.69 4.19
C ALA A 200 -44.79 18.81 4.96
N THR A 201 -45.95 19.35 5.19
CA THR A 201 -47.01 18.70 5.97
C THR A 201 -47.62 17.54 5.19
N VAL A 202 -47.71 16.38 5.83
CA VAL A 202 -48.40 15.20 5.31
C VAL A 202 -49.80 15.06 5.91
N THR A 203 -49.90 15.31 7.23
CA THR A 203 -51.20 15.28 7.93
C THR A 203 -51.41 16.57 8.72
N ASP A 204 -52.63 17.12 8.61
CA ASP A 204 -53.09 18.27 9.40
C ASP A 204 -54.61 18.31 9.42
N GLY A 205 -55.21 19.23 10.21
CA GLY A 205 -56.66 19.34 10.32
C GLY A 205 -57.30 18.03 10.76
N GLU A 206 -58.35 17.58 10.04
CA GLU A 206 -59.07 16.33 10.31
C GLU A 206 -58.20 15.06 10.17
N ASN A 207 -57.06 15.15 9.51
CA ASN A 207 -56.12 14.06 9.37
C ASN A 207 -55.10 13.97 10.54
N THR A 208 -55.30 14.76 11.61
CA THR A 208 -54.48 14.69 12.83
C THR A 208 -55.01 13.58 13.74
N PHE A 209 -54.15 12.67 14.17
CA PHE A 209 -54.52 11.67 15.16
C PHE A 209 -54.54 12.29 16.56
N LEU A 210 -55.69 12.20 17.25
CA LEU A 210 -55.89 12.65 18.62
C LEU A 210 -55.93 11.44 19.56
N MET A 211 -54.80 11.14 20.17
CA MET A 211 -54.55 9.88 20.85
C MET A 211 -54.54 10.03 22.37
N VAL A 212 -54.82 8.92 23.06
CA VAL A 212 -54.67 8.79 24.51
C VAL A 212 -53.20 9.01 24.88
N PRO A 213 -52.86 9.95 25.77
CA PRO A 213 -51.52 10.08 26.31
C PRO A 213 -51.06 8.80 26.99
N GLN A 214 -49.88 8.30 26.66
CA GLN A 214 -49.43 6.98 27.11
C GLN A 214 -47.92 6.81 26.93
N THR A 215 -47.35 5.88 27.68
CA THR A 215 -46.11 5.21 27.30
C THR A 215 -46.52 4.11 26.33
N LEU A 216 -45.95 4.16 25.12
CA LEU A 216 -46.37 3.26 24.04
C LEU A 216 -46.00 1.81 24.34
N PRO A 217 -46.96 0.87 24.22
CA PRO A 217 -46.77 -0.52 24.58
C PRO A 217 -45.79 -1.26 23.66
N ALA A 218 -45.34 -2.44 24.09
CA ALA A 218 -44.55 -3.33 23.26
C ALA A 218 -45.31 -3.66 21.97
N GLY A 219 -44.67 -3.53 20.83
CA GLY A 219 -45.29 -3.77 19.51
C GLY A 219 -45.94 -2.54 18.89
N ALA A 220 -45.96 -1.40 19.58
CA ALA A 220 -46.45 -0.15 19.00
C ALA A 220 -45.57 0.26 17.81
N LYS A 221 -46.18 0.52 16.66
CA LYS A 221 -45.51 0.88 15.41
C LYS A 221 -46.31 1.84 14.55
N ILE A 222 -45.59 2.57 13.70
CA ILE A 222 -46.16 3.36 12.60
C ILE A 222 -45.86 2.64 11.30
N VAL A 223 -46.85 2.54 10.42
CA VAL A 223 -46.75 1.97 9.09
C VAL A 223 -47.20 3.00 8.07
N ILE A 224 -46.35 3.40 7.18
CA ILE A 224 -46.62 4.31 6.06
C ILE A 224 -46.68 3.45 4.78
N THR A 225 -47.77 3.52 4.04
CA THR A 225 -47.96 2.78 2.77
C THR A 225 -47.82 3.75 1.61
N LEU A 226 -47.00 3.39 0.63
CA LEU A 226 -46.78 4.11 -0.62
C LEU A 226 -47.69 3.54 -1.73
N ASP A 227 -47.83 4.31 -2.81
CA ASP A 227 -48.64 3.98 -4.00
C ASP A 227 -48.26 2.65 -4.67
N ASN A 228 -47.01 2.23 -4.54
CA ASN A 228 -46.50 0.95 -5.07
C ASN A 228 -46.63 -0.22 -4.09
N GLY A 229 -47.32 -0.04 -2.96
CA GLY A 229 -47.52 -1.06 -1.93
C GLY A 229 -46.35 -1.27 -0.98
N ARG A 230 -45.21 -0.61 -1.20
CA ARG A 230 -44.09 -0.63 -0.23
C ARG A 230 -44.51 0.06 1.08
N GLN A 231 -44.02 -0.47 2.17
CA GLN A 231 -44.30 0.05 3.51
C GLN A 231 -43.05 0.49 4.23
N ILE A 232 -43.18 1.64 4.92
CA ILE A 232 -42.22 2.13 5.88
C ILE A 232 -42.70 1.77 7.27
N ILE A 233 -41.99 0.95 8.00
CA ILE A 233 -42.39 0.49 9.34
C ILE A 233 -41.41 1.06 10.36
N ALA A 234 -41.94 1.79 11.34
CA ALA A 234 -41.16 2.34 12.45
C ALA A 234 -41.67 1.81 13.78
N ASN A 235 -40.84 1.16 14.55
CA ASN A 235 -41.13 0.77 15.93
C ASN A 235 -41.07 2.01 16.84
N ILE A 236 -42.17 2.26 17.54
CA ILE A 236 -42.31 3.38 18.48
C ILE A 236 -42.56 2.93 19.92
N ALA A 237 -42.41 1.63 20.21
CA ALA A 237 -42.58 1.08 21.56
C ALA A 237 -41.70 1.82 22.59
N GLY A 238 -42.22 2.02 23.79
CA GLY A 238 -41.52 2.72 24.89
C GLY A 238 -41.41 4.24 24.74
N LYS A 239 -41.85 4.84 23.62
CA LYS A 239 -41.93 6.29 23.49
C LYS A 239 -43.11 6.84 24.31
N VAL A 240 -42.99 8.12 24.76
CA VAL A 240 -44.00 8.77 25.55
C VAL A 240 -44.79 9.79 24.73
N TRP A 241 -46.10 9.68 24.75
CA TRP A 241 -47.05 10.66 24.25
C TRP A 241 -47.61 11.42 25.47
N ALA A 242 -47.14 12.67 25.67
CA ALA A 242 -47.54 13.48 26.79
C ALA A 242 -48.86 14.23 26.53
N PRO A 243 -49.74 14.43 27.54
CA PRO A 243 -50.99 15.13 27.38
C PRO A 243 -50.80 16.57 26.92
N GLY A 244 -51.70 17.06 26.07
CA GLY A 244 -51.72 18.45 25.59
C GLY A 244 -50.51 18.80 24.66
N THR A 245 -49.79 17.79 24.14
CA THR A 245 -48.65 18.00 23.25
C THR A 245 -48.94 17.55 21.82
N THR A 246 -48.20 18.14 20.85
CA THR A 246 -48.15 17.67 19.48
C THR A 246 -46.87 16.93 19.23
N LYS A 247 -46.94 15.69 18.73
CA LYS A 247 -45.79 14.92 18.25
C LYS A 247 -45.81 14.92 16.76
N THR A 248 -44.79 15.46 16.12
CA THR A 248 -44.64 15.44 14.67
C THR A 248 -43.53 14.43 14.29
N TYR A 249 -43.88 13.52 13.40
CA TYR A 249 -42.92 12.53 12.85
C TYR A 249 -42.51 12.93 11.45
N GLU A 250 -41.21 12.95 11.17
CA GLU A 250 -40.67 13.03 9.80
C GLU A 250 -40.59 11.65 9.20
N ILE A 251 -41.21 11.48 8.02
CA ILE A 251 -41.17 10.23 7.27
C ILE A 251 -39.90 10.18 6.47
N SER A 252 -38.96 9.34 6.90
CA SER A 252 -37.68 9.10 6.23
C SER A 252 -37.37 7.62 6.29
N ASN A 253 -36.93 7.04 5.17
CA ASN A 253 -36.51 5.65 5.18
C ASN A 253 -35.53 5.38 4.03
N ASP A 254 -34.30 5.00 4.38
CA ASP A 254 -33.25 4.65 3.42
C ASP A 254 -33.55 3.33 2.70
N ASN A 255 -34.27 2.40 3.33
CA ASN A 255 -34.53 1.07 2.79
C ASN A 255 -35.63 1.05 1.71
N VAL A 256 -36.52 2.04 1.71
CA VAL A 256 -37.60 2.16 0.67
C VAL A 256 -37.34 3.31 -0.29
N ALA A 257 -36.32 4.13 -0.06
CA ALA A 257 -35.88 5.11 -1.02
C ALA A 257 -35.23 4.39 -2.21
N ASP A 258 -35.57 4.84 -3.41
CA ASP A 258 -34.84 4.42 -4.61
C ASP A 258 -33.58 5.26 -4.77
N TRP A 259 -32.47 4.59 -5.08
CA TRP A 259 -31.18 5.21 -5.19
C TRP A 259 -30.51 4.93 -6.54
N ASP A 260 -29.90 5.95 -7.11
CA ASP A 260 -28.96 5.81 -8.21
C ASP A 260 -27.54 5.76 -7.63
N TYR A 261 -26.79 4.72 -8.00
CA TYR A 261 -25.46 4.48 -7.47
C TYR A 261 -24.40 4.93 -8.46
N THR A 262 -23.42 5.68 -7.97
CA THR A 262 -22.20 6.05 -8.68
C THR A 262 -21.03 5.30 -8.07
N PHE A 263 -20.25 4.62 -8.92
CA PHE A 263 -19.04 3.93 -8.52
C PHE A 263 -18.00 4.01 -9.64
N THR A 264 -16.94 4.78 -9.40
CA THR A 264 -15.81 4.91 -10.34
C THR A 264 -14.51 4.73 -9.59
N VAL A 265 -13.55 4.07 -10.23
CA VAL A 265 -12.18 3.93 -9.76
C VAL A 265 -11.26 4.28 -10.91
N GLU A 266 -10.36 5.23 -10.67
CA GLU A 266 -9.44 5.72 -11.69
C GLU A 266 -8.01 5.67 -11.16
N PRO A 267 -7.04 5.17 -11.93
CA PRO A 267 -5.64 5.27 -11.55
C PRO A 267 -5.21 6.75 -11.57
N ALA A 268 -4.34 7.13 -10.65
CA ALA A 268 -3.77 8.49 -10.63
C ALA A 268 -2.88 8.76 -11.85
N SER A 269 -2.38 7.72 -12.50
CA SER A 269 -1.64 7.77 -13.76
C SER A 269 -1.95 6.55 -14.61
N ASN A 270 -2.22 6.76 -15.89
CA ASN A 270 -2.35 5.71 -16.89
C ASN A 270 -0.98 5.29 -17.47
N ALA A 271 0.08 6.06 -17.22
CA ALA A 271 1.43 5.70 -17.64
C ALA A 271 2.02 4.62 -16.70
N PRO A 272 2.80 3.69 -17.22
CA PRO A 272 3.52 2.73 -16.40
C PRO A 272 4.43 3.44 -15.39
N TYR A 273 4.44 2.94 -14.16
CA TYR A 273 5.33 3.43 -13.11
C TYR A 273 6.77 2.99 -13.37
N ALA A 274 7.72 3.80 -12.98
CA ALA A 274 9.14 3.47 -13.10
C ALA A 274 9.50 2.25 -12.22
N TYR A 275 10.61 1.57 -12.58
CA TYR A 275 11.08 0.37 -11.87
C TYR A 275 11.38 0.61 -10.37
N ASN A 276 11.73 1.84 -10.01
CA ASN A 276 12.04 2.26 -8.65
C ASN A 276 10.88 3.01 -7.96
N ALA A 277 9.71 3.08 -8.58
CA ALA A 277 8.54 3.68 -7.96
C ALA A 277 8.10 2.87 -6.73
N THR A 278 7.78 3.58 -5.66
CA THR A 278 7.34 2.98 -4.40
C THR A 278 5.86 3.18 -4.11
N ASN A 279 5.18 3.95 -4.96
CA ASN A 279 3.76 4.27 -4.76
C ASN A 279 3.02 4.35 -6.10
N ALA A 280 1.79 3.82 -6.12
CA ALA A 280 0.84 3.94 -7.21
C ALA A 280 -0.51 4.40 -6.67
N GLY A 281 -0.89 5.64 -6.98
CA GLY A 281 -2.14 6.24 -6.52
C GLY A 281 -3.34 5.82 -7.35
N PHE A 282 -4.52 5.86 -6.73
CA PHE A 282 -5.82 5.73 -7.40
C PHE A 282 -6.88 6.53 -6.66
N ASN A 283 -7.95 6.88 -7.35
CA ASN A 283 -9.06 7.67 -6.84
C ASN A 283 -10.34 6.87 -6.89
N VAL A 284 -11.13 6.89 -5.82
CA VAL A 284 -12.40 6.17 -5.74
C VAL A 284 -13.53 7.14 -5.43
N THR A 285 -14.53 7.19 -6.31
CA THR A 285 -15.78 7.89 -6.06
C THR A 285 -16.89 6.86 -5.87
N SER A 286 -17.54 6.88 -4.71
CA SER A 286 -18.53 5.88 -4.35
C SER A 286 -19.65 6.49 -3.51
N TYR A 287 -20.79 6.70 -4.11
CA TYR A 287 -21.96 7.26 -3.41
C TYR A 287 -23.27 6.80 -4.06
N ARG A 288 -24.36 7.11 -3.40
CA ARG A 288 -25.71 6.99 -3.95
C ARG A 288 -26.42 8.32 -3.91
N HIS A 289 -27.20 8.61 -4.94
CA HIS A 289 -28.04 9.79 -5.08
C HIS A 289 -29.50 9.39 -4.99
N LEU A 290 -30.32 10.21 -4.30
CA LEU A 290 -31.75 9.94 -4.23
C LEU A 290 -32.38 10.04 -5.63
N LYS A 291 -32.95 8.92 -6.09
CA LYS A 291 -33.44 8.78 -7.46
C LYS A 291 -34.49 9.82 -7.81
N ASP A 292 -34.40 10.35 -9.01
CA ASP A 292 -35.30 11.37 -9.56
C ASP A 292 -35.35 12.71 -8.79
N TYR A 293 -34.49 12.87 -7.77
CA TYR A 293 -34.37 14.12 -7.06
C TYR A 293 -33.75 15.20 -7.95
N ASN A 294 -34.37 16.38 -7.94
CA ASN A 294 -33.79 17.56 -8.59
C ASN A 294 -33.61 18.71 -7.59
N ALA A 295 -32.69 19.62 -7.89
CA ALA A 295 -32.30 20.72 -7.01
C ALA A 295 -33.44 21.75 -6.74
N SER A 296 -34.56 21.72 -7.47
CA SER A 296 -35.72 22.57 -7.23
C SER A 296 -36.49 22.16 -5.96
N SER A 297 -36.22 20.98 -5.40
CA SER A 297 -36.81 20.52 -4.14
C SER A 297 -36.00 21.07 -2.98
N THR A 298 -36.31 22.28 -2.57
CA THR A 298 -35.59 22.96 -1.49
C THR A 298 -35.73 22.25 -0.13
N GLY A 299 -34.69 22.32 0.69
CA GLY A 299 -34.71 21.86 2.06
C GLY A 299 -34.43 20.39 2.29
N ARG A 300 -34.23 19.53 1.25
CA ARG A 300 -33.75 18.18 1.44
C ARG A 300 -32.24 18.16 1.51
N THR A 301 -31.69 17.56 2.56
CA THR A 301 -30.27 17.32 2.75
C THR A 301 -30.00 15.82 2.72
N ASN A 302 -28.73 15.42 2.56
CA ASN A 302 -28.33 14.00 2.48
C ASN A 302 -28.98 13.24 1.31
N VAL A 303 -29.25 13.95 0.20
CA VAL A 303 -29.71 13.35 -1.05
C VAL A 303 -28.62 12.54 -1.73
N ASP A 304 -27.37 12.85 -1.39
CA ASP A 304 -26.18 12.07 -1.70
C ASP A 304 -25.66 11.43 -0.42
N ARG A 305 -25.37 10.16 -0.46
CA ARG A 305 -24.81 9.42 0.66
C ARG A 305 -23.59 8.63 0.24
N PRO A 306 -22.51 8.65 1.03
CA PRO A 306 -21.37 7.80 0.81
C PRO A 306 -21.80 6.33 0.86
N VAL A 307 -21.19 5.52 0.01
CA VAL A 307 -21.35 4.07 0.00
C VAL A 307 -19.98 3.44 0.11
N SER A 308 -19.77 2.62 1.10
CA SER A 308 -18.48 1.96 1.32
C SER A 308 -18.11 1.03 0.17
N TRP A 309 -16.82 0.82 -0.02
CA TRP A 309 -16.27 -0.03 -1.05
C TRP A 309 -15.08 -0.83 -0.52
N GLN A 310 -14.75 -1.90 -1.21
CA GLN A 310 -13.58 -2.72 -0.90
C GLN A 310 -12.98 -3.31 -2.17
N ILE A 311 -11.71 -3.70 -2.09
CA ILE A 311 -11.06 -4.52 -3.12
C ILE A 311 -11.59 -5.94 -2.98
N SER A 312 -12.26 -6.44 -4.03
CA SER A 312 -12.85 -7.76 -4.07
C SER A 312 -11.94 -8.81 -4.71
N LYS A 313 -10.99 -8.38 -5.58
CA LYS A 313 -10.08 -9.28 -6.28
C LYS A 313 -8.75 -8.60 -6.57
N LYS A 314 -7.66 -9.35 -6.40
CA LYS A 314 -6.31 -8.97 -6.80
C LYS A 314 -5.77 -10.00 -7.78
N GLU A 315 -5.17 -9.56 -8.86
CA GLU A 315 -4.60 -10.41 -9.90
C GLU A 315 -3.23 -9.88 -10.32
N TYR A 316 -2.36 -10.76 -10.75
CA TYR A 316 -1.12 -10.43 -11.42
C TYR A 316 -1.07 -11.08 -12.80
N PHE A 317 -0.34 -10.46 -13.72
CA PHE A 317 -0.12 -11.03 -15.03
C PHE A 317 1.04 -12.02 -14.96
N ASP A 318 0.78 -13.27 -15.36
CA ASP A 318 1.79 -14.31 -15.45
C ASP A 318 2.30 -14.39 -16.90
N ASP A 319 3.54 -13.96 -17.10
CA ASP A 319 4.19 -13.98 -18.40
C ASP A 319 4.43 -15.39 -18.96
N ALA A 320 4.49 -16.42 -18.11
CA ALA A 320 4.72 -17.79 -18.54
C ALA A 320 3.48 -18.39 -19.20
N THR A 321 2.31 -18.08 -18.64
CA THR A 321 1.01 -18.53 -19.15
C THR A 321 0.32 -17.51 -20.02
N ASN A 322 0.86 -16.27 -20.10
CA ASN A 322 0.29 -15.12 -20.79
C ASN A 322 -1.14 -14.83 -20.35
N SER A 323 -1.41 -14.91 -19.06
CA SER A 323 -2.75 -14.77 -18.49
C SER A 323 -2.75 -14.06 -17.13
N TRP A 324 -3.94 -13.57 -16.73
CA TRP A 324 -4.17 -13.02 -15.40
C TRP A 324 -4.44 -14.14 -14.40
N VAL A 325 -3.72 -14.13 -13.29
CA VAL A 325 -3.82 -15.11 -12.21
C VAL A 325 -4.27 -14.39 -10.92
N GLU A 326 -5.29 -14.93 -10.26
CA GLU A 326 -5.75 -14.41 -8.98
C GLU A 326 -4.74 -14.73 -7.88
N GLY A 327 -4.40 -13.72 -7.11
CA GLY A 327 -3.43 -13.83 -6.03
C GLY A 327 -2.82 -12.47 -5.67
N THR A 328 -1.93 -12.47 -4.68
CA THR A 328 -1.21 -11.25 -4.30
C THR A 328 -0.08 -10.95 -5.29
N PRO A 329 -0.12 -9.81 -6.00
CA PRO A 329 0.94 -9.44 -6.93
C PRO A 329 2.29 -9.29 -6.23
N SER A 330 3.35 -9.82 -6.80
CA SER A 330 4.72 -9.76 -6.23
C SER A 330 5.26 -8.33 -6.10
N MET A 331 4.71 -7.40 -6.89
CA MET A 331 5.03 -5.97 -6.85
C MET A 331 4.31 -5.21 -5.73
N LEU A 332 3.33 -5.81 -5.08
CA LEU A 332 2.50 -5.15 -4.07
C LEU A 332 3.04 -5.40 -2.67
N VAL A 333 3.39 -4.34 -1.94
CA VAL A 333 3.77 -4.39 -0.52
C VAL A 333 2.52 -4.24 0.36
N SER A 334 1.74 -3.20 0.10
CA SER A 334 0.49 -2.90 0.82
C SER A 334 -0.45 -2.08 -0.06
N ILE A 335 -1.72 -2.05 0.31
CA ILE A 335 -2.72 -1.26 -0.39
C ILE A 335 -3.87 -0.88 0.54
N ASP A 336 -4.46 0.29 0.33
CA ASP A 336 -5.73 0.69 0.94
C ASP A 336 -6.86 -0.18 0.38
N ASN A 337 -7.28 -1.19 1.16
CA ASN A 337 -8.20 -2.22 0.68
C ASN A 337 -9.67 -1.79 0.64
N SER A 338 -10.04 -0.68 1.29
CA SER A 338 -11.43 -0.22 1.43
C SER A 338 -11.52 1.28 1.69
N GLY A 339 -12.71 1.81 1.58
CA GLY A 339 -13.03 3.19 1.92
C GLY A 339 -14.50 3.38 2.25
N ASN A 340 -14.82 4.55 2.80
CA ASN A 340 -16.20 4.91 3.18
C ASN A 340 -17.01 5.44 2.00
N GLY A 341 -16.35 5.88 0.95
CA GLY A 341 -16.96 6.52 -0.20
C GLY A 341 -17.30 7.99 0.03
N GLY A 342 -17.83 8.63 -0.99
CA GLY A 342 -18.24 10.02 -1.00
C GLY A 342 -18.53 10.49 -2.43
N THR A 343 -19.09 11.71 -2.54
CA THR A 343 -19.30 12.40 -3.83
C THR A 343 -17.99 12.94 -4.40
N SER A 344 -17.01 13.22 -3.54
CA SER A 344 -15.65 13.57 -3.92
C SER A 344 -14.80 12.31 -4.00
N ALA A 345 -13.84 12.30 -4.92
CA ALA A 345 -12.91 11.20 -5.06
C ALA A 345 -12.01 11.05 -3.82
N GLU A 346 -11.99 9.86 -3.25
CA GLU A 346 -11.05 9.47 -2.19
C GLU A 346 -9.72 9.09 -2.84
N ALA A 347 -8.67 9.85 -2.55
CA ALA A 347 -7.31 9.49 -2.95
C ALA A 347 -6.78 8.35 -2.07
N LYS A 348 -6.34 7.28 -2.71
CA LYS A 348 -5.82 6.05 -2.11
C LYS A 348 -4.53 5.63 -2.81
N SER A 349 -3.83 4.69 -2.23
CA SER A 349 -2.57 4.23 -2.84
C SER A 349 -2.26 2.76 -2.59
N ALA A 350 -1.48 2.22 -3.52
CA ALA A 350 -0.78 0.96 -3.39
C ALA A 350 0.71 1.24 -3.19
N THR A 351 1.32 0.65 -2.19
CA THR A 351 2.78 0.68 -2.01
C THR A 351 3.40 -0.39 -2.89
N LEU A 352 4.30 0.02 -3.78
CA LEU A 352 5.01 -0.85 -4.70
C LEU A 352 6.36 -1.28 -4.12
N LYS A 353 6.75 -2.51 -4.45
CA LYS A 353 8.05 -3.05 -4.08
C LYS A 353 9.14 -2.51 -5.02
N ASN A 354 10.16 -1.90 -4.44
CA ASN A 354 11.36 -1.52 -5.17
C ASN A 354 12.36 -2.69 -5.14
N ASP A 355 12.49 -3.37 -6.26
CA ASP A 355 13.42 -4.50 -6.44
C ASP A 355 14.64 -4.11 -7.31
N TYR A 356 14.90 -2.82 -7.49
CA TYR A 356 16.10 -2.32 -8.12
C TYR A 356 17.33 -2.62 -7.27
N LYS A 357 18.40 -3.05 -7.92
CA LYS A 357 19.70 -3.32 -7.34
C LYS A 357 20.80 -2.63 -8.15
N ASN A 358 21.64 -1.87 -7.49
CA ASN A 358 22.91 -1.42 -8.04
C ASN A 358 24.01 -2.32 -7.47
N TYR A 359 24.28 -3.42 -8.18
CA TYR A 359 25.24 -4.44 -7.74
C TYR A 359 26.68 -3.88 -7.72
N LYS A 360 27.02 -2.95 -8.64
CA LYS A 360 28.31 -2.28 -8.63
C LYS A 360 28.51 -1.49 -7.33
N ALA A 361 27.55 -0.68 -6.94
CA ALA A 361 27.62 0.07 -5.69
C ALA A 361 27.67 -0.85 -4.46
N LEU A 362 26.94 -1.96 -4.48
CA LEU A 362 27.01 -2.97 -3.42
C LEU A 362 28.41 -3.60 -3.33
N ARG A 363 29.01 -3.96 -4.45
CA ARG A 363 30.38 -4.53 -4.51
C ARG A 363 31.41 -3.52 -3.99
N GLU A 364 31.33 -2.27 -4.41
CA GLU A 364 32.22 -1.22 -3.92
C GLU A 364 32.04 -0.94 -2.42
N ALA A 365 30.81 -0.98 -1.93
CA ALA A 365 30.53 -0.87 -0.51
C ALA A 365 31.10 -2.03 0.30
N GLU A 366 31.03 -3.26 -0.22
CA GLU A 366 31.63 -4.45 0.38
C GLU A 366 33.17 -4.32 0.49
N LEU A 367 33.82 -3.90 -0.60
CA LEU A 367 35.26 -3.66 -0.60
C LEU A 367 35.67 -2.59 0.41
N LYS A 368 34.90 -1.50 0.53
CA LYS A 368 35.15 -0.44 1.52
C LYS A 368 34.88 -0.89 2.97
N ALA A 369 33.90 -1.77 3.15
CA ALA A 369 33.55 -2.28 4.49
C ALA A 369 34.52 -3.36 4.99
N ALA A 370 35.30 -3.98 4.10
CA ALA A 370 36.25 -5.02 4.46
C ALA A 370 37.21 -4.53 5.55
N PRO A 371 37.52 -5.32 6.60
CA PRO A 371 38.45 -4.93 7.64
C PRO A 371 39.82 -4.53 7.08
N GLU A 372 40.35 -3.41 7.55
CA GLU A 372 41.66 -2.94 7.10
C GLU A 372 42.76 -3.90 7.53
N VAL A 373 43.66 -4.19 6.59
CA VAL A 373 44.87 -4.97 6.86
C VAL A 373 45.92 -4.08 7.50
N THR A 374 45.89 -3.96 8.83
CA THR A 374 46.81 -3.11 9.62
C THR A 374 48.17 -3.74 9.81
N THR A 375 48.24 -5.07 9.93
CA THR A 375 49.50 -5.82 9.93
C THR A 375 49.81 -6.22 8.50
N ARG A 376 51.05 -5.95 8.06
CA ARG A 376 51.50 -6.22 6.67
C ARG A 376 51.26 -7.69 6.30
N LYS A 377 50.45 -7.90 5.26
CA LYS A 377 50.12 -9.20 4.72
C LYS A 377 50.99 -9.57 3.54
N ASP A 378 51.66 -10.70 3.62
CA ASP A 378 52.38 -11.26 2.48
C ASP A 378 51.37 -12.00 1.56
N LEU A 379 51.18 -11.44 0.36
CA LEU A 379 50.21 -11.96 -0.62
C LEU A 379 50.65 -13.28 -1.27
N SER A 380 51.94 -13.62 -1.14
CA SER A 380 52.44 -14.89 -1.63
C SER A 380 52.25 -16.06 -0.67
N ILE A 381 51.83 -15.80 0.58
CA ILE A 381 51.53 -16.84 1.56
C ILE A 381 50.07 -17.26 1.45
N GLY A 382 49.86 -18.49 1.08
CA GLY A 382 48.51 -19.09 0.97
C GLY A 382 47.91 -19.43 2.35
N ALA A 383 46.66 -19.85 2.36
CA ALA A 383 45.98 -20.27 3.58
C ALA A 383 46.65 -21.43 4.31
N ASN A 384 47.43 -22.23 3.62
CA ASN A 384 48.23 -23.30 4.19
C ASN A 384 49.54 -22.84 4.84
N GLY A 385 49.77 -21.52 4.91
CA GLY A 385 51.03 -20.91 5.41
C GLY A 385 52.23 -21.04 4.49
N GLN A 386 52.08 -21.62 3.32
CA GLN A 386 53.18 -21.84 2.37
C GLN A 386 53.19 -20.77 1.27
N ARG A 387 54.41 -20.42 0.84
CA ARG A 387 54.62 -19.43 -0.21
C ARG A 387 54.34 -20.01 -1.59
N THR A 388 53.49 -19.30 -2.34
CA THR A 388 53.28 -19.54 -3.76
C THR A 388 53.27 -18.20 -4.48
N THR A 389 54.23 -17.98 -5.35
CA THR A 389 54.34 -16.71 -6.08
C THR A 389 53.51 -16.70 -7.35
N ALA A 390 53.10 -15.51 -7.77
CA ALA A 390 52.26 -15.28 -8.96
C ALA A 390 52.65 -13.96 -9.64
N ASN A 391 52.19 -13.75 -10.88
CA ASN A 391 52.27 -12.44 -11.53
C ASN A 391 51.10 -11.51 -11.22
N CYS A 392 50.00 -12.07 -10.70
CA CYS A 392 48.88 -11.28 -10.21
C CYS A 392 48.60 -11.62 -8.75
N TYR A 393 48.37 -10.60 -7.95
CA TYR A 393 47.88 -10.72 -6.58
C TYR A 393 46.56 -10.03 -6.42
N ILE A 394 45.59 -10.72 -5.82
CA ILE A 394 44.26 -10.19 -5.54
C ILE A 394 44.27 -9.53 -4.15
N VAL A 395 43.67 -8.33 -4.09
CA VAL A 395 43.49 -7.55 -2.86
C VAL A 395 42.03 -7.20 -2.71
N SER A 396 41.43 -7.62 -1.60
CA SER A 396 40.00 -7.38 -1.30
C SER A 396 39.74 -6.43 -0.14
N ALA A 397 40.79 -5.85 0.45
CA ALA A 397 40.68 -4.90 1.54
C ALA A 397 41.75 -3.83 1.43
N GLY A 398 41.50 -2.63 1.98
CA GLY A 398 42.53 -1.62 2.17
C GLY A 398 43.56 -2.05 3.20
N GLY A 399 44.81 -1.49 3.13
CA GLY A 399 45.83 -1.75 4.13
C GLY A 399 47.20 -2.03 3.56
N LYS A 400 48.06 -2.70 4.37
CA LYS A 400 49.48 -2.91 4.13
C LYS A 400 49.79 -4.28 3.56
N TYR A 401 50.51 -4.34 2.47
CA TYR A 401 50.79 -5.57 1.72
C TYR A 401 52.26 -5.69 1.33
N GLN A 402 52.70 -6.91 1.10
CA GLN A 402 53.99 -7.23 0.51
C GLN A 402 53.91 -8.50 -0.34
N PHE A 403 54.89 -8.69 -1.19
CA PHE A 403 55.21 -9.93 -1.87
C PHE A 403 56.72 -9.98 -2.16
N PRO A 404 57.30 -11.18 -2.32
CA PRO A 404 58.76 -11.29 -2.49
C PRO A 404 59.24 -10.89 -3.90
N LEU A 405 60.49 -10.45 -4.00
CA LEU A 405 61.21 -10.24 -5.27
C LEU A 405 61.55 -11.58 -5.93
N VAL A 406 60.51 -12.25 -6.37
CA VAL A 406 60.56 -13.59 -6.99
C VAL A 406 59.79 -13.54 -8.28
N TYR A 407 60.30 -14.18 -9.32
CA TYR A 407 59.56 -14.33 -10.56
C TYR A 407 58.22 -14.99 -10.30
N GLY A 408 57.19 -14.57 -11.04
CA GLY A 408 55.88 -15.14 -10.89
C GLY A 408 55.89 -16.65 -11.08
N ASN A 409 55.13 -17.39 -10.25
CA ASN A 409 55.03 -18.86 -10.30
C ASN A 409 56.34 -19.65 -10.05
N ALA A 410 57.48 -18.95 -9.76
CA ALA A 410 58.76 -19.61 -9.56
C ALA A 410 58.91 -20.28 -8.18
N ILE A 411 58.04 -19.97 -7.23
CA ILE A 411 57.86 -20.70 -5.96
C ILE A 411 56.45 -21.27 -5.89
N LYS A 412 56.31 -22.54 -5.52
CA LYS A 412 55.05 -23.21 -5.30
C LYS A 412 55.10 -24.06 -4.02
N ASN A 413 54.15 -23.82 -3.12
CA ASN A 413 54.06 -24.50 -1.82
C ASN A 413 55.38 -24.52 -1.04
N GLY A 414 56.03 -23.36 -0.96
CA GLY A 414 57.27 -23.17 -0.21
C GLY A 414 58.55 -23.67 -0.92
N ALA A 415 58.46 -24.33 -2.01
CA ALA A 415 59.60 -24.89 -2.76
C ALA A 415 59.80 -24.20 -4.11
N THR A 416 61.05 -24.17 -4.58
CA THR A 416 61.37 -23.68 -5.92
C THR A 416 60.64 -24.53 -6.99
N ASN A 417 59.84 -23.85 -7.80
CA ASN A 417 59.15 -24.45 -8.92
C ASN A 417 59.96 -24.34 -10.22
N THR A 418 60.98 -25.16 -10.34
CA THR A 418 61.91 -25.12 -11.47
C THR A 418 61.18 -25.32 -12.82
N ALA A 419 60.13 -26.13 -12.83
CA ALA A 419 59.34 -26.36 -14.02
C ALA A 419 58.71 -25.07 -14.60
N ALA A 420 58.49 -24.01 -13.77
CA ALA A 420 57.93 -22.76 -14.24
C ALA A 420 58.91 -21.92 -15.09
N PHE A 421 60.21 -22.08 -14.90
CA PHE A 421 61.22 -21.23 -15.56
C PHE A 421 62.32 -22.03 -16.24
N LYS A 422 62.53 -23.27 -15.86
CA LYS A 422 63.50 -24.19 -16.45
C LYS A 422 62.89 -25.61 -16.47
N PRO A 423 61.91 -25.87 -17.36
CA PRO A 423 61.14 -27.08 -17.33
C PRO A 423 61.89 -28.34 -17.71
N GLY A 424 63.12 -28.23 -18.23
CA GLY A 424 63.97 -29.40 -18.59
C GLY A 424 63.47 -30.09 -19.84
N ASN A 425 64.03 -31.26 -20.09
CA ASN A 425 63.60 -32.12 -21.22
C ASN A 425 62.28 -32.80 -20.86
N LEU A 426 61.16 -32.16 -21.18
CA LEU A 426 59.88 -32.82 -21.24
C LEU A 426 59.93 -33.71 -22.48
N SER A 427 59.79 -35.00 -22.37
CA SER A 427 59.86 -35.99 -23.46
C SER A 427 58.73 -35.82 -24.49
N VAL A 428 58.78 -34.79 -25.27
CA VAL A 428 57.88 -34.45 -26.39
C VAL A 428 58.80 -33.89 -27.44
N ASP A 429 58.47 -34.03 -28.68
CA ASP A 429 59.25 -33.61 -29.83
C ASP A 429 60.12 -32.39 -29.52
N ASP A 430 61.42 -32.53 -29.71
CA ASP A 430 62.49 -31.65 -29.19
C ASP A 430 62.34 -30.17 -29.58
N ASN A 431 61.46 -29.83 -30.45
CA ASN A 431 61.20 -28.50 -30.98
C ASN A 431 59.91 -27.83 -30.48
N SER A 432 59.11 -28.52 -29.71
CA SER A 432 57.77 -28.03 -29.35
C SER A 432 57.64 -27.50 -27.92
N TYR A 433 58.68 -27.52 -27.07
CA TYR A 433 58.60 -27.02 -25.69
C TYR A 433 59.64 -25.97 -25.38
N ILE A 434 59.31 -25.16 -24.39
CA ILE A 434 60.15 -24.05 -23.93
C ILE A 434 61.18 -24.57 -22.92
N LYS A 435 62.48 -24.44 -23.24
CA LYS A 435 63.55 -24.95 -22.36
C LYS A 435 63.89 -23.99 -21.22
N THR A 436 63.87 -22.69 -21.49
CA THR A 436 64.17 -21.63 -20.51
C THR A 436 63.33 -20.41 -20.79
N PHE A 437 63.12 -19.60 -19.76
CA PHE A 437 62.42 -18.31 -19.87
C PHE A 437 63.37 -17.16 -19.60
N VAL A 438 63.15 -16.02 -20.24
CA VAL A 438 63.97 -14.82 -20.15
C VAL A 438 63.36 -13.83 -19.17
N GLY A 439 64.19 -13.39 -18.21
CA GLY A 439 63.88 -12.24 -17.36
C GLY A 439 64.51 -10.95 -17.88
N GLY A 440 64.47 -9.88 -17.13
CA GLY A 440 65.05 -8.58 -17.50
C GLY A 440 66.58 -8.61 -17.71
N SER A 441 67.28 -9.56 -17.12
CA SER A 441 68.75 -9.69 -17.17
C SER A 441 69.24 -10.90 -17.98
N GLY A 442 68.40 -11.60 -18.70
CA GLY A 442 68.72 -12.81 -19.47
C GLY A 442 67.90 -14.02 -18.97
N ASP A 443 68.46 -15.23 -19.21
CA ASP A 443 67.76 -16.46 -18.83
C ASP A 443 67.51 -16.57 -17.32
N ILE A 444 66.29 -16.99 -16.97
CA ILE A 444 65.91 -17.19 -15.56
C ILE A 444 66.50 -18.52 -15.09
N THR A 445 67.51 -18.45 -14.26
CA THR A 445 68.20 -19.60 -13.66
C THR A 445 67.89 -19.84 -12.20
N SER A 446 67.28 -18.84 -11.54
CA SER A 446 66.90 -18.80 -10.11
C SER A 446 65.52 -18.22 -9.96
N PRO A 447 64.75 -18.64 -8.95
CA PRO A 447 63.44 -18.04 -8.66
C PRO A 447 63.54 -16.56 -8.25
N ASN A 448 64.66 -16.12 -7.67
CA ASN A 448 64.86 -14.78 -7.15
C ASN A 448 65.24 -13.77 -8.25
N ILE A 449 64.64 -12.59 -8.16
CA ILE A 449 64.96 -11.45 -9.01
C ILE A 449 66.11 -10.70 -8.37
N THR A 450 67.17 -10.48 -9.14
CA THR A 450 68.39 -9.75 -8.68
C THR A 450 68.60 -8.48 -9.49
N GLY A 451 69.47 -7.59 -9.00
CA GLY A 451 69.84 -6.34 -9.69
C GLY A 451 68.73 -5.27 -9.67
N VAL A 452 67.82 -5.38 -8.73
CA VAL A 452 66.74 -4.39 -8.53
C VAL A 452 67.30 -3.17 -7.82
N ALA A 453 67.16 -1.98 -8.43
CA ALA A 453 67.56 -0.70 -7.88
C ALA A 453 66.39 0.17 -7.44
N SER A 454 65.22 0.01 -8.03
CA SER A 454 64.02 0.78 -7.69
C SER A 454 62.73 0.02 -8.00
N ALA A 455 61.64 0.45 -7.38
CA ALA A 455 60.29 0.03 -7.68
C ALA A 455 59.39 1.25 -7.99
N GLU A 456 58.35 1.05 -8.78
CA GLU A 456 57.34 2.08 -9.06
C GLU A 456 55.97 1.45 -9.28
N VAL A 457 54.91 2.22 -8.99
CA VAL A 457 53.57 1.95 -9.50
C VAL A 457 53.52 2.53 -10.91
N THR A 458 53.75 1.69 -11.90
CA THR A 458 53.83 2.13 -13.30
C THR A 458 52.47 2.61 -13.82
N TRP A 459 51.42 2.00 -13.33
CA TRP A 459 50.05 2.38 -13.66
C TRP A 459 49.08 1.95 -12.55
N CYS A 460 48.05 2.73 -12.37
CA CYS A 460 46.93 2.40 -11.50
C CYS A 460 45.64 2.99 -12.08
N SER A 461 44.61 2.17 -12.22
CA SER A 461 43.31 2.60 -12.75
C SER A 461 42.60 3.64 -11.90
N GLU A 462 42.98 3.70 -10.62
CA GLU A 462 42.51 4.70 -9.66
C GLU A 462 43.69 5.41 -9.03
N PRO A 463 43.99 6.65 -9.38
CA PRO A 463 45.14 7.36 -8.92
C PRO A 463 45.23 7.41 -7.39
N GLY A 464 46.38 6.96 -6.86
CA GLY A 464 46.67 6.95 -5.43
C GLY A 464 45.91 5.88 -4.62
N LEU A 465 45.23 4.93 -5.26
CA LEU A 465 44.65 3.77 -4.58
C LEU A 465 45.76 2.79 -4.14
N VAL A 466 46.73 2.54 -5.01
CA VAL A 466 47.91 1.73 -4.72
C VAL A 466 49.15 2.65 -4.69
N THR A 467 49.90 2.60 -3.60
CA THR A 467 51.09 3.40 -3.42
C THR A 467 52.22 2.54 -2.79
N LEU A 468 53.46 2.77 -3.19
CA LEU A 468 54.57 2.10 -2.55
C LEU A 468 54.79 2.65 -1.13
N GLU A 469 55.27 1.81 -0.22
CA GLU A 469 55.70 2.24 1.09
C GLU A 469 57.21 2.55 1.07
N GLY A 470 57.58 3.81 1.36
CA GLY A 470 58.97 4.26 1.22
C GLY A 470 59.48 4.12 -0.20
N SER A 471 60.61 3.41 -0.38
CA SER A 471 61.16 3.07 -1.69
C SER A 471 60.40 1.95 -2.41
N GLY A 472 59.43 1.32 -1.74
CA GLY A 472 58.74 0.12 -2.21
C GLY A 472 59.55 -1.17 -2.11
N ILE A 473 60.80 -1.10 -1.69
CA ILE A 473 61.69 -2.26 -1.56
C ILE A 473 62.17 -2.33 -0.11
N ASN A 474 61.90 -3.45 0.54
CA ASN A 474 62.40 -3.76 1.87
C ASN A 474 62.99 -5.18 1.89
N GLY A 475 64.31 -5.27 1.96
CA GLY A 475 65.02 -6.54 1.79
C GLY A 475 64.68 -7.19 0.46
N ASN A 476 64.14 -8.40 0.50
CA ASN A 476 63.72 -9.16 -0.70
C ASN A 476 62.21 -9.05 -0.98
N ASN A 477 61.55 -8.03 -0.48
CA ASN A 477 60.12 -7.83 -0.69
C ASN A 477 59.81 -6.50 -1.37
N ILE A 478 58.72 -6.46 -2.09
CA ILE A 478 58.01 -5.25 -2.48
C ILE A 478 56.93 -4.97 -1.43
N GLU A 479 56.93 -3.73 -0.90
CA GLU A 479 55.98 -3.25 0.08
C GLU A 479 55.13 -2.12 -0.49
N PHE A 480 53.81 -2.24 -0.30
CA PHE A 480 52.83 -1.25 -0.81
C PHE A 480 51.63 -1.15 0.10
N ASN A 481 50.88 -0.04 -0.06
CA ASN A 481 49.62 0.24 0.62
C ASN A 481 48.52 0.35 -0.38
N VAL A 482 47.33 -0.08 0.05
CA VAL A 482 46.06 0.13 -0.65
C VAL A 482 45.17 1.03 0.21
N ASP A 483 44.83 2.21 -0.33
CA ASP A 483 44.07 3.23 0.40
C ASP A 483 42.62 2.76 0.59
N LYS A 484 42.26 2.47 1.85
CA LYS A 484 40.91 2.05 2.22
C LYS A 484 39.82 3.03 1.79
N THR A 485 40.11 4.33 1.81
CA THR A 485 39.13 5.37 1.48
C THR A 485 38.78 5.38 -0.01
N LYS A 486 39.69 4.90 -0.85
CA LYS A 486 39.56 4.82 -2.30
C LYS A 486 39.15 3.44 -2.83
N MET A 487 38.88 2.46 -1.92
CA MET A 487 38.59 1.09 -2.30
C MET A 487 37.41 0.99 -3.27
N LYS A 488 37.69 0.39 -4.40
CA LYS A 488 36.73 -0.03 -5.45
C LYS A 488 37.44 -1.03 -6.37
N GLU A 489 36.69 -1.67 -7.26
CA GLU A 489 37.30 -2.53 -8.26
C GLU A 489 38.30 -1.75 -9.11
N ALA A 490 39.55 -2.21 -9.13
CA ALA A 490 40.65 -1.52 -9.77
C ALA A 490 41.80 -2.47 -10.07
N SER A 491 42.78 -1.97 -10.83
CA SER A 491 44.01 -2.68 -11.13
C SER A 491 45.17 -1.73 -11.04
N ALA A 492 46.35 -2.23 -10.63
CA ALA A 492 47.58 -1.52 -10.66
C ALA A 492 48.73 -2.42 -11.11
N ILE A 493 49.76 -1.85 -11.68
CA ILE A 493 50.98 -2.52 -12.08
C ILE A 493 52.17 -1.96 -11.26
N ILE A 494 52.83 -2.85 -10.54
CA ILE A 494 54.04 -2.53 -9.81
C ILE A 494 55.23 -3.11 -10.61
N THR A 495 56.21 -2.27 -10.95
CA THR A 495 57.37 -2.66 -11.75
C THR A 495 58.66 -2.42 -10.93
N VAL A 496 59.60 -3.33 -11.05
CA VAL A 496 60.95 -3.17 -10.54
C VAL A 496 61.94 -2.92 -11.68
N LYS A 497 62.91 -2.08 -11.42
CA LYS A 497 63.88 -1.56 -12.44
C LYS A 497 65.30 -1.76 -12.00
N ALA A 498 66.21 -1.88 -12.99
CA ALA A 498 67.66 -1.99 -12.79
C ALA A 498 68.32 -0.67 -12.41
N SER A 499 67.63 0.45 -12.55
CA SER A 499 68.13 1.79 -12.20
C SER A 499 66.99 2.63 -11.61
N ALA A 500 67.37 3.53 -10.70
CA ALA A 500 66.38 4.51 -10.14
C ALA A 500 66.20 5.73 -11.07
N SER A 501 66.92 5.84 -12.14
CA SER A 501 66.78 6.93 -13.12
C SER A 501 65.51 6.84 -13.90
N PRO A 502 64.88 7.95 -14.29
CA PRO A 502 63.80 7.93 -15.26
C PRO A 502 64.21 7.18 -16.54
N GLY A 503 63.42 6.20 -16.96
CA GLY A 503 63.77 5.35 -18.10
C GLY A 503 64.63 4.13 -17.76
N GLY A 504 64.88 3.84 -16.50
CA GLY A 504 65.55 2.60 -16.07
C GLY A 504 64.84 1.37 -16.60
N LEU A 505 65.65 0.37 -17.00
CA LEU A 505 65.11 -0.86 -17.61
C LEU A 505 64.26 -1.66 -16.63
N ALA A 506 63.05 -1.98 -17.02
CA ALA A 506 62.18 -2.86 -16.25
C ALA A 506 62.74 -4.29 -16.19
N ILE A 507 62.89 -4.80 -14.96
CA ILE A 507 63.32 -6.18 -14.72
C ILE A 507 62.15 -7.14 -14.68
N TRP A 508 61.09 -6.76 -13.94
CA TRP A 508 59.88 -7.51 -13.78
C TRP A 508 58.74 -6.62 -13.34
N SER A 509 57.48 -7.11 -13.46
CA SER A 509 56.28 -6.43 -13.04
C SER A 509 55.23 -7.40 -12.52
N TRP A 510 54.35 -6.91 -11.68
CA TRP A 510 53.20 -7.65 -11.12
C TRP A 510 51.94 -6.83 -11.27
N HIS A 511 50.86 -7.55 -11.48
CA HIS A 511 49.51 -7.01 -11.48
C HIS A 511 48.91 -7.11 -10.08
N ILE A 512 48.44 -6.00 -9.53
CA ILE A 512 47.65 -5.94 -8.31
C ILE A 512 46.23 -5.71 -8.71
N TRP A 513 45.37 -6.72 -8.48
CA TRP A 513 43.97 -6.68 -8.84
C TRP A 513 43.13 -6.49 -7.58
N ILE A 514 42.41 -5.34 -7.48
CA ILE A 514 41.55 -4.99 -6.37
C ILE A 514 40.15 -5.44 -6.75
N THR A 515 39.68 -6.55 -6.14
CA THR A 515 38.37 -7.14 -6.36
C THR A 515 38.04 -8.09 -5.21
N SER A 516 36.78 -8.61 -5.18
CA SER A 516 36.45 -9.73 -4.31
C SER A 516 37.01 -11.04 -4.87
N GLN A 517 37.34 -11.98 -3.99
CA GLN A 517 37.86 -13.31 -4.38
C GLN A 517 36.72 -14.29 -4.67
N ASP A 518 35.89 -13.99 -5.64
CA ASP A 518 34.78 -14.88 -5.99
C ASP A 518 35.21 -15.90 -7.04
N VAL A 519 34.82 -17.14 -6.82
CA VAL A 519 35.05 -18.25 -7.74
C VAL A 519 33.76 -19.03 -7.98
N VAL A 520 33.62 -19.56 -9.18
CA VAL A 520 32.54 -20.48 -9.52
C VAL A 520 33.09 -21.91 -9.56
N ASN A 521 32.45 -22.81 -8.82
CA ASN A 521 32.72 -24.23 -8.92
C ASN A 521 31.89 -24.84 -10.06
N THR A 522 32.54 -25.43 -11.00
CA THR A 522 31.92 -26.11 -12.14
C THR A 522 32.38 -27.57 -12.22
N SER A 523 31.73 -28.35 -13.06
CA SER A 523 32.20 -29.72 -13.36
C SER A 523 33.61 -29.79 -13.99
N ALA A 524 34.11 -28.67 -14.49
CA ALA A 524 35.46 -28.55 -15.04
C ALA A 524 36.49 -28.05 -14.02
N GLY A 525 36.06 -27.63 -12.83
CA GLY A 525 36.89 -27.04 -11.78
C GLY A 525 36.37 -25.67 -11.32
N TYR A 526 37.26 -24.94 -10.62
CA TYR A 526 36.97 -23.61 -10.13
C TYR A 526 37.39 -22.56 -11.15
N PHE A 527 36.44 -21.72 -11.55
CA PHE A 527 36.69 -20.56 -12.40
C PHE A 527 36.57 -19.28 -11.61
N MET A 528 37.36 -18.28 -11.94
CA MET A 528 37.11 -16.92 -11.46
C MET A 528 35.82 -16.41 -12.08
N LEU A 529 35.01 -15.67 -11.32
CA LEU A 529 33.76 -15.08 -11.78
C LEU A 529 33.96 -14.07 -12.90
N GLU A 530 35.06 -13.36 -12.85
CA GLU A 530 35.36 -12.27 -13.76
C GLU A 530 36.70 -12.53 -14.48
N PRO A 531 36.85 -12.03 -15.71
CA PRO A 531 38.13 -12.03 -16.39
C PRO A 531 39.19 -11.33 -15.59
N LEU A 532 40.46 -11.73 -15.76
CA LEU A 532 41.61 -11.18 -15.04
C LEU A 532 41.68 -9.66 -15.20
N GLY A 533 41.65 -8.93 -14.09
CA GLY A 533 41.67 -7.47 -14.07
C GLY A 533 40.38 -6.78 -14.47
N PHE A 534 39.27 -7.49 -14.44
CA PHE A 534 37.96 -6.91 -14.72
C PHE A 534 37.52 -5.94 -13.66
N ARG A 535 36.80 -4.88 -14.08
CA ARG A 535 36.01 -4.01 -13.20
C ARG A 535 34.67 -3.70 -13.81
N HIS A 536 33.63 -3.62 -12.99
CA HIS A 536 32.32 -3.21 -13.44
C HIS A 536 32.28 -1.71 -13.72
N THR A 537 31.81 -1.30 -14.89
CA THR A 537 31.46 0.09 -15.21
C THR A 537 29.99 0.36 -14.97
N GLN A 538 29.14 -0.65 -15.18
CA GLN A 538 27.71 -0.62 -14.88
C GLN A 538 27.24 -2.03 -14.53
N TRP A 539 26.64 -2.19 -13.35
CA TRP A 539 26.03 -3.46 -12.95
C TRP A 539 24.81 -3.17 -12.10
N GLU A 540 23.67 -3.13 -12.75
CA GLU A 540 22.41 -2.74 -12.13
C GLU A 540 21.22 -3.31 -12.88
N GLY A 541 20.07 -3.35 -12.20
CA GLY A 541 18.82 -3.78 -12.79
C GLY A 541 17.79 -4.15 -11.74
N THR A 542 16.61 -4.56 -12.19
CA THR A 542 15.60 -5.14 -11.32
C THR A 542 15.80 -6.64 -11.22
N THR A 543 15.30 -7.26 -10.14
CA THR A 543 15.33 -8.72 -9.96
C THR A 543 14.39 -9.45 -10.92
N TYR A 544 13.56 -8.70 -11.64
CA TYR A 544 12.64 -9.19 -12.67
C TYR A 544 13.01 -8.57 -14.04
N GLN A 545 12.77 -9.30 -15.11
CA GLN A 545 13.25 -8.95 -16.46
C GLN A 545 12.16 -8.35 -17.37
N LYS A 546 10.90 -8.48 -16.99
CA LYS A 546 9.75 -7.95 -17.74
C LYS A 546 8.89 -7.06 -16.86
N ASP A 547 8.15 -6.14 -17.46
CA ASP A 547 7.23 -5.27 -16.74
C ASP A 547 6.24 -6.08 -15.91
N ARG A 548 6.11 -5.77 -14.62
CA ARG A 548 5.13 -6.39 -13.72
C ARG A 548 3.80 -5.68 -13.86
N LYS A 549 2.72 -6.45 -13.92
CA LYS A 549 1.36 -5.90 -14.02
C LYS A 549 0.48 -6.49 -12.93
N MET A 550 -0.35 -5.64 -12.34
CA MET A 550 -1.40 -6.07 -11.44
C MET A 550 -2.74 -5.48 -11.86
N ARG A 551 -3.80 -6.21 -11.57
CA ARG A 551 -5.19 -5.81 -11.77
C ARG A 551 -5.91 -5.87 -10.45
N LEU A 552 -6.63 -4.79 -10.12
CA LEU A 552 -7.37 -4.63 -8.90
C LEU A 552 -8.83 -4.42 -9.24
N THR A 553 -9.70 -5.29 -8.74
CA THR A 553 -11.16 -5.16 -8.89
C THR A 553 -11.76 -4.69 -7.58
N PHE A 554 -12.47 -3.59 -7.65
CA PHE A 554 -13.16 -2.94 -6.54
C PHE A 554 -14.64 -3.24 -6.62
N LYS A 555 -15.30 -3.31 -5.46
CA LYS A 555 -16.73 -3.57 -5.37
C LYS A 555 -17.38 -2.60 -4.38
N GLN A 556 -18.43 -1.95 -4.82
CA GLN A 556 -19.30 -1.12 -3.98
C GLN A 556 -20.21 -2.03 -3.12
N ALA A 557 -20.32 -1.74 -1.82
CA ALA A 557 -20.98 -2.63 -0.86
C ALA A 557 -22.48 -2.83 -1.16
N GLU A 558 -23.23 -1.77 -1.36
CA GLU A 558 -24.68 -1.84 -1.45
C GLU A 558 -25.18 -2.23 -2.85
N SER A 559 -24.61 -1.64 -3.89
CA SER A 559 -25.06 -1.90 -5.27
C SER A 559 -24.45 -3.15 -5.89
N GLY A 560 -23.32 -3.61 -5.34
CA GLY A 560 -22.53 -4.68 -5.94
C GLY A 560 -21.79 -4.28 -7.23
N LYS A 561 -21.87 -3.01 -7.66
CA LYS A 561 -21.11 -2.51 -8.83
C LYS A 561 -19.62 -2.75 -8.64
N THR A 562 -18.94 -3.10 -9.73
CA THR A 562 -17.50 -3.32 -9.75
C THR A 562 -16.83 -2.35 -10.71
N SER A 563 -15.58 -2.02 -10.41
CA SER A 563 -14.68 -1.25 -11.27
C SER A 563 -13.28 -1.85 -11.17
N THR A 564 -12.52 -1.80 -12.26
CA THR A 564 -11.21 -2.44 -12.31
C THR A 564 -10.16 -1.47 -12.85
N ILE A 565 -8.99 -1.45 -12.21
CA ILE A 565 -7.82 -0.72 -12.70
C ILE A 565 -6.65 -1.67 -12.90
N GLU A 566 -5.74 -1.29 -13.80
CA GLU A 566 -4.47 -1.97 -14.03
C GLU A 566 -3.32 -1.04 -13.66
N ILE A 567 -2.32 -1.59 -12.98
CA ILE A 567 -1.10 -0.89 -12.60
C ILE A 567 0.08 -1.67 -13.17
N THR A 568 0.93 -0.98 -13.93
CA THR A 568 2.14 -1.55 -14.52
C THR A 568 3.37 -0.89 -13.91
N GLN A 569 4.33 -1.70 -13.45
CA GLN A 569 5.66 -1.26 -13.02
C GLN A 569 6.71 -1.76 -14.01
N LYS A 570 7.47 -0.84 -14.57
CA LYS A 570 8.52 -1.11 -15.54
C LYS A 570 9.62 -2.00 -14.96
N ALA A 571 10.18 -2.87 -15.80
CA ALA A 571 11.44 -3.52 -15.53
C ALA A 571 12.61 -2.59 -15.92
N LEU A 572 13.72 -2.74 -15.23
CA LEU A 572 15.04 -2.35 -15.73
C LEU A 572 15.81 -3.63 -15.98
N PRO A 573 16.00 -4.03 -17.23
CA PRO A 573 16.78 -5.23 -17.54
C PRO A 573 18.15 -5.17 -16.89
N LEU A 574 18.64 -6.32 -16.40
CA LEU A 574 19.95 -6.40 -15.81
C LEU A 574 21.01 -6.02 -16.86
N VAL A 575 21.75 -4.96 -16.56
CA VAL A 575 22.91 -4.53 -17.34
C VAL A 575 24.13 -4.87 -16.53
N ASN A 576 25.05 -5.65 -17.15
CA ASN A 576 26.38 -5.93 -16.61
C ASN A 576 27.39 -5.55 -17.69
N LYS A 577 28.10 -4.45 -17.45
CA LYS A 577 29.17 -3.96 -18.33
C LYS A 577 30.39 -3.73 -17.47
N GLY A 578 31.54 -3.98 -18.09
CA GLY A 578 32.81 -3.75 -17.44
C GLY A 578 33.93 -3.57 -18.46
N GLU A 579 35.08 -3.32 -17.88
CA GLU A 579 36.37 -3.23 -18.60
C GLU A 579 37.28 -4.27 -18.02
N SER A 580 38.06 -4.91 -18.84
CA SER A 580 39.02 -5.93 -18.40
C SER A 580 40.45 -5.58 -18.91
N MET A 581 41.43 -6.09 -18.22
CA MET A 581 42.79 -6.09 -18.71
C MET A 581 42.85 -7.03 -19.93
N PHE A 582 43.59 -6.65 -20.91
CA PHE A 582 43.84 -7.49 -22.08
C PHE A 582 45.22 -8.14 -21.98
N TYR A 583 45.28 -9.44 -22.14
CA TYR A 583 46.54 -10.20 -22.15
C TYR A 583 46.74 -10.82 -23.51
N GLN A 584 47.81 -10.40 -24.19
CA GLN A 584 48.20 -11.05 -25.39
C GLN A 584 48.81 -12.42 -25.05
N GLN A 585 48.49 -13.45 -25.84
CA GLN A 585 48.99 -14.81 -25.61
C GLN A 585 50.51 -14.85 -25.41
N GLY A 586 50.95 -15.51 -24.34
CA GLY A 586 52.37 -15.57 -23.98
C GLY A 586 52.93 -14.36 -23.24
N ARG A 587 52.17 -13.31 -23.09
CA ARG A 587 52.57 -12.12 -22.34
C ARG A 587 52.08 -12.19 -20.89
N LYS A 588 52.97 -11.87 -19.92
CA LYS A 588 52.59 -11.78 -18.52
C LYS A 588 52.00 -10.43 -18.11
N ASP A 589 52.39 -9.35 -18.84
CA ASP A 589 51.98 -8.01 -18.52
C ASP A 589 50.72 -7.65 -19.26
N PRO A 590 49.72 -7.04 -18.55
CA PRO A 590 48.49 -6.63 -19.19
C PRO A 590 48.67 -5.42 -20.09
N LEU A 591 47.84 -5.36 -21.10
CA LEU A 591 47.49 -4.13 -21.78
C LEU A 591 46.34 -3.52 -21.02
N TRP A 592 46.54 -2.39 -20.38
CA TRP A 592 45.48 -1.80 -19.57
C TRP A 592 44.54 -0.95 -20.39
N TRP A 593 43.40 -0.68 -19.83
CA TRP A 593 42.34 -0.04 -20.55
C TRP A 593 42.73 1.33 -21.10
N GLN A 594 42.33 1.56 -22.35
CA GLN A 594 42.14 2.89 -22.90
C GLN A 594 40.70 2.97 -23.42
N SER A 595 39.99 4.01 -23.04
CA SER A 595 38.64 4.25 -23.58
C SER A 595 38.73 5.41 -24.59
N PRO A 596 38.21 5.25 -25.81
CA PRO A 596 37.67 3.99 -26.40
C PRO A 596 38.80 3.06 -26.81
N PHE A 597 38.60 1.76 -26.63
CA PHE A 597 39.46 0.73 -27.16
C PHE A 597 39.29 0.70 -28.70
N THR A 598 40.30 1.16 -29.41
CA THR A 598 40.33 1.03 -30.88
C THR A 598 41.49 0.15 -31.25
N ALA A 599 41.32 -0.76 -32.19
CA ALA A 599 42.39 -1.63 -32.71
C ALA A 599 43.62 -0.80 -33.23
N GLN A 600 43.38 0.42 -33.60
CA GLN A 600 44.46 1.37 -34.02
C GLN A 600 45.29 1.93 -32.86
N SER A 601 44.84 1.81 -31.61
CA SER A 601 45.63 2.21 -30.45
C SER A 601 46.72 1.22 -30.09
N TYR A 602 46.68 0.05 -30.66
CA TYR A 602 47.65 -1.04 -30.48
C TYR A 602 48.45 -1.22 -31.77
N GLY A 603 49.45 -0.41 -31.94
CA GLY A 603 50.40 -0.61 -33.07
C GLY A 603 51.11 -1.94 -32.92
N GLU A 604 51.15 -2.74 -33.98
CA GLU A 604 52.03 -3.88 -34.07
C GLU A 604 53.49 -3.38 -34.10
N ASP A 605 54.13 -3.39 -32.96
CA ASP A 605 55.57 -3.08 -32.89
C ASP A 605 56.31 -4.40 -32.70
N LYS A 606 56.72 -4.98 -33.79
CA LYS A 606 57.52 -6.19 -33.81
C LYS A 606 58.91 -5.89 -33.18
N GLY A 607 59.26 -6.60 -32.13
CA GLY A 607 60.55 -6.43 -31.46
C GLY A 607 60.49 -5.79 -30.09
N PHE A 608 59.30 -5.58 -29.52
CA PHE A 608 59.16 -5.11 -28.17
C PHE A 608 59.82 -6.06 -27.16
N THR A 609 60.77 -5.53 -26.41
CA THR A 609 61.37 -6.28 -25.30
C THR A 609 60.41 -6.34 -24.12
N LEU A 610 60.68 -7.26 -23.17
CA LEU A 610 59.93 -7.28 -21.89
C LEU A 610 59.94 -5.92 -21.19
N GLN A 611 61.04 -5.19 -21.25
CA GLN A 611 61.20 -3.85 -20.69
C GLN A 611 60.30 -2.82 -21.38
N GLN A 612 60.24 -2.87 -22.71
CA GLN A 612 59.36 -2.01 -23.50
C GLN A 612 57.87 -2.36 -23.27
N ALA A 613 57.53 -3.64 -23.10
CA ALA A 613 56.21 -4.06 -22.74
C ALA A 613 55.77 -3.55 -21.38
N ALA A 614 56.63 -3.48 -20.41
CA ALA A 614 56.34 -2.91 -19.11
C ALA A 614 56.24 -1.38 -19.12
N GLN A 615 56.95 -0.69 -20.03
CA GLN A 615 56.91 0.78 -20.18
C GLN A 615 55.79 1.27 -21.09
N TYR A 616 55.42 0.49 -22.11
CA TYR A 616 54.48 0.87 -23.14
C TYR A 616 53.38 -0.19 -23.25
N ASN A 617 52.42 -0.09 -22.36
CA ASN A 617 51.34 -1.05 -22.24
C ASN A 617 50.34 -1.03 -23.40
N THR A 618 50.37 -0.02 -24.27
CA THR A 618 49.49 0.13 -25.42
C THR A 618 49.99 -0.58 -26.68
N ARG A 619 51.13 -1.21 -26.60
CA ARG A 619 51.69 -1.90 -27.75
C ARG A 619 51.75 -3.40 -27.58
N MET A 620 51.33 -4.14 -28.60
CA MET A 620 51.48 -5.58 -28.64
C MET A 620 52.96 -5.95 -28.63
N ALA A 621 53.38 -6.75 -27.66
CA ALA A 621 54.74 -7.21 -27.57
C ALA A 621 54.94 -8.49 -28.38
N GLU A 622 56.08 -8.59 -29.02
CA GLU A 622 56.54 -9.88 -29.54
C GLU A 622 56.73 -10.87 -28.39
N SER A 623 56.18 -12.11 -28.52
CA SER A 623 56.45 -13.17 -27.53
C SER A 623 57.92 -13.44 -27.48
N ARG A 624 58.58 -13.07 -26.38
CA ARG A 624 60.01 -13.28 -26.33
C ARG A 624 60.33 -14.73 -26.16
N ARG A 625 61.25 -15.15 -26.99
CA ARG A 625 61.84 -16.45 -26.95
C ARG A 625 62.61 -16.72 -25.69
N THR A 626 62.63 -17.94 -25.36
CA THR A 626 63.54 -18.52 -24.41
C THR A 626 64.87 -18.81 -25.08
N SER A 627 65.96 -18.66 -24.38
CA SER A 627 67.27 -19.05 -24.91
C SER A 627 67.32 -20.54 -25.20
N GLY A 628 67.99 -20.93 -26.28
CA GLY A 628 68.17 -22.34 -26.66
C GLY A 628 67.27 -22.85 -27.76
N HIS A 629 66.26 -22.10 -28.18
CA HIS A 629 65.53 -22.42 -29.40
C HIS A 629 66.13 -21.71 -30.63
N ALA A 630 66.48 -22.49 -31.63
CA ALA A 630 67.15 -22.01 -32.84
C ALA A 630 66.22 -21.35 -33.86
N THR A 631 64.97 -21.18 -33.58
CA THR A 631 64.05 -20.70 -34.57
C THR A 631 64.03 -19.21 -34.67
N THR A 632 64.17 -18.72 -35.85
CA THR A 632 64.34 -17.33 -36.23
C THR A 632 63.03 -16.54 -36.36
N LYS A 633 61.89 -17.13 -36.07
CA LYS A 633 60.59 -16.52 -36.29
C LYS A 633 59.85 -16.39 -34.97
N GLY A 634 60.11 -15.36 -34.26
CA GLY A 634 59.33 -14.98 -33.13
C GLY A 634 58.21 -14.00 -33.49
N ASN A 635 57.72 -14.05 -34.66
CA ASN A 635 56.63 -13.16 -35.09
C ASN A 635 55.30 -13.74 -34.77
N TRP A 636 54.56 -13.00 -34.00
CA TRP A 636 53.14 -13.12 -33.93
C TRP A 636 52.57 -12.78 -35.31
N ASP A 637 52.32 -13.81 -36.12
CA ASP A 637 51.54 -13.64 -37.34
C ASP A 637 50.11 -13.95 -37.02
N TRP A 638 49.24 -12.98 -37.07
CA TRP A 638 47.82 -13.15 -36.98
C TRP A 638 47.29 -13.98 -38.18
N ASN A 639 48.04 -14.07 -39.25
CA ASN A 639 47.82 -14.98 -40.33
C ASN A 639 48.46 -16.32 -39.97
N TRP A 640 47.68 -17.11 -39.23
CA TRP A 640 48.06 -18.46 -38.86
C TRP A 640 48.38 -19.27 -40.12
N ASN A 641 49.66 -19.54 -40.34
CA ASN A 641 50.14 -20.45 -41.39
C ASN A 641 50.63 -21.72 -40.71
N PRO A 642 49.85 -22.84 -40.81
CA PRO A 642 50.23 -24.10 -40.17
C PRO A 642 51.53 -24.71 -40.69
N ASP A 643 52.07 -24.25 -41.82
CA ASP A 643 53.26 -24.77 -42.45
C ASP A 643 54.53 -23.95 -42.15
N ALA A 644 54.44 -22.87 -41.34
CA ALA A 644 55.60 -22.13 -40.90
C ALA A 644 56.22 -22.80 -39.67
N ASP A 645 57.56 -22.85 -39.61
CA ASP A 645 58.31 -23.35 -38.45
C ASP A 645 57.74 -22.88 -37.14
N HIS A 646 57.47 -23.82 -36.25
CA HIS A 646 56.70 -23.65 -35.02
C HIS A 646 57.15 -22.49 -34.20
N THR A 647 56.32 -21.53 -34.12
CA THR A 647 56.43 -20.38 -33.20
C THR A 647 55.84 -20.76 -31.84
N TYR A 648 56.35 -20.17 -30.78
CA TYR A 648 55.82 -20.37 -29.44
C TYR A 648 54.53 -19.55 -29.26
N PHE A 649 53.44 -20.26 -29.35
CA PHE A 649 52.13 -19.60 -29.30
C PHE A 649 51.57 -19.46 -27.90
N ASN A 650 52.07 -20.23 -26.92
CA ASN A 650 51.58 -20.21 -25.56
C ASN A 650 52.72 -20.23 -24.53
N LEU A 651 53.31 -19.09 -24.24
CA LEU A 651 54.33 -19.00 -23.19
C LEU A 651 53.78 -19.18 -21.79
N TRP A 652 52.48 -19.26 -21.60
CA TRP A 652 51.87 -19.49 -20.30
C TRP A 652 51.97 -20.95 -19.85
N ASP A 653 52.09 -21.88 -20.79
CA ASP A 653 52.34 -23.29 -20.51
C ASP A 653 53.71 -23.73 -21.02
N ALA A 654 54.52 -24.36 -20.16
CA ALA A 654 55.84 -24.85 -20.53
C ALA A 654 55.84 -25.84 -21.69
N LYS A 655 54.72 -26.50 -21.93
CA LYS A 655 54.53 -27.42 -23.08
C LYS A 655 54.23 -26.70 -24.37
N ASN A 656 54.02 -25.38 -24.34
CA ASN A 656 53.72 -24.58 -25.54
C ASN A 656 52.63 -25.17 -26.44
N THR A 657 51.64 -25.78 -25.87
CA THR A 657 50.64 -26.47 -26.64
C THR A 657 49.54 -25.52 -27.11
N VAL A 658 49.41 -25.44 -28.41
CA VAL A 658 48.35 -24.76 -29.14
C VAL A 658 47.47 -25.79 -29.82
N GLY A 659 46.24 -25.84 -29.47
CA GLY A 659 45.30 -26.67 -30.18
C GLY A 659 44.02 -27.02 -29.43
N TYR A 660 42.97 -27.06 -30.17
CA TYR A 660 41.70 -27.56 -29.68
C TYR A 660 41.86 -29.05 -29.31
N GLY A 661 41.64 -29.39 -28.06
CA GLY A 661 41.64 -30.75 -27.60
C GLY A 661 42.86 -31.23 -26.83
N TYR A 662 43.80 -30.33 -26.48
CA TYR A 662 44.91 -30.71 -25.62
C TYR A 662 44.43 -31.12 -24.24
N THR A 663 44.71 -32.35 -23.85
CA THR A 663 44.31 -32.95 -22.57
C THR A 663 45.46 -33.16 -21.58
N GLY A 664 46.69 -32.76 -21.96
CA GLY A 664 47.87 -32.95 -21.12
C GLY A 664 47.89 -32.08 -19.88
N THR A 665 48.82 -32.33 -18.98
CA THR A 665 49.04 -31.55 -17.77
C THR A 665 49.53 -30.17 -18.12
N PHE A 666 48.86 -29.12 -17.62
CA PHE A 666 49.27 -27.74 -17.76
C PHE A 666 50.43 -27.47 -16.79
N ILE A 667 51.55 -26.93 -17.34
CA ILE A 667 52.68 -26.50 -16.51
C ILE A 667 52.77 -24.97 -16.52
N LYS A 668 52.21 -24.36 -15.48
CA LYS A 668 52.17 -22.92 -15.32
C LYS A 668 53.57 -22.35 -15.30
N THR A 669 53.86 -21.43 -16.21
CA THR A 669 55.20 -20.80 -16.36
C THR A 669 55.28 -19.49 -15.58
N VAL A 670 56.51 -18.91 -15.54
CA VAL A 670 56.74 -17.55 -15.02
C VAL A 670 56.02 -16.47 -15.84
N TYR A 671 55.56 -16.75 -17.04
CA TYR A 671 54.80 -15.81 -17.88
C TYR A 671 53.28 -15.94 -17.72
N ASP A 672 52.78 -16.95 -17.02
CA ASP A 672 51.34 -17.01 -16.77
C ASP A 672 50.89 -15.86 -15.85
N PRO A 673 49.92 -15.01 -16.31
CA PRO A 673 49.54 -13.81 -15.59
C PRO A 673 48.58 -14.08 -14.43
N SER A 674 48.07 -15.31 -14.29
CA SER A 674 46.99 -15.63 -13.35
C SER A 674 47.45 -15.58 -11.88
N PRO A 675 46.58 -15.35 -10.93
CA PRO A 675 46.85 -15.44 -9.49
C PRO A 675 47.33 -16.82 -9.05
N ALA A 676 47.85 -16.91 -7.84
CA ALA A 676 48.24 -18.18 -7.24
C ALA A 676 47.04 -19.12 -7.15
N GLY A 677 47.27 -20.40 -7.54
CA GLY A 677 46.19 -21.39 -7.59
C GLY A 677 45.38 -21.44 -8.88
N PHE A 678 45.51 -20.45 -9.74
CA PHE A 678 44.87 -20.36 -11.05
C PHE A 678 45.87 -20.41 -12.16
N HIS A 679 45.43 -20.74 -13.35
CA HIS A 679 46.18 -20.65 -14.60
C HIS A 679 45.25 -20.17 -15.72
N VAL A 680 45.80 -19.67 -16.80
CA VAL A 680 44.98 -19.37 -17.99
C VAL A 680 44.35 -20.66 -18.50
N PRO A 681 43.01 -20.71 -18.63
CA PRO A 681 42.31 -21.92 -18.98
C PRO A 681 42.64 -22.36 -20.41
N ARG A 682 42.70 -23.67 -20.61
CA ARG A 682 42.88 -24.27 -21.95
C ARG A 682 41.51 -24.27 -22.67
N ALA A 683 41.52 -24.27 -23.98
CA ALA A 683 40.28 -24.40 -24.75
C ALA A 683 39.48 -25.67 -24.36
N SER A 684 40.16 -26.77 -23.99
CA SER A 684 39.53 -27.99 -23.49
C SER A 684 38.80 -27.84 -22.17
N ASP A 685 39.18 -26.90 -21.32
CA ASP A 685 38.52 -26.67 -20.03
C ASP A 685 37.11 -26.11 -20.24
N PHE A 686 36.91 -25.29 -21.27
CA PHE A 686 35.60 -24.74 -21.66
C PHE A 686 34.69 -25.79 -22.34
N THR A 687 35.23 -26.85 -22.91
CA THR A 687 34.39 -27.91 -23.55
C THR A 687 33.53 -28.65 -22.52
N LYS A 688 33.92 -28.63 -21.27
CA LYS A 688 33.17 -29.23 -20.17
C LYS A 688 32.05 -28.34 -19.65
N ILE A 689 32.02 -27.03 -20.01
CA ILE A 689 31.02 -26.07 -19.66
C ILE A 689 30.03 -25.98 -20.83
N LYS A 690 29.20 -27.00 -21.00
CA LYS A 690 28.23 -27.05 -22.12
C LYS A 690 26.80 -26.91 -21.57
N ASN A 691 25.95 -26.20 -22.30
CA ASN A 691 24.53 -26.13 -22.04
C ASN A 691 23.83 -27.23 -22.85
N GLY A 692 23.51 -28.35 -22.21
CA GLY A 692 22.67 -29.39 -22.78
C GLY A 692 23.18 -29.92 -24.14
N ASN A 693 22.26 -30.43 -24.98
CA ASN A 693 22.55 -31.15 -26.20
C ASN A 693 23.08 -30.35 -27.41
N ASN A 694 23.32 -29.03 -27.28
CA ASN A 694 23.52 -28.14 -28.43
C ASN A 694 24.90 -27.55 -28.62
N ASN A 695 25.95 -28.07 -28.04
CA ASN A 695 27.34 -27.59 -28.22
C ASN A 695 27.56 -26.06 -28.05
N LYS A 696 26.55 -25.32 -27.55
CA LYS A 696 26.69 -23.91 -27.19
C LYS A 696 27.16 -23.81 -25.74
N PRO A 697 27.97 -22.80 -25.37
CA PRO A 697 28.34 -22.57 -23.98
C PRO A 697 27.11 -22.49 -23.12
N ALA A 698 27.14 -23.12 -21.95
CA ALA A 698 26.05 -22.99 -21.00
C ALA A 698 25.84 -21.50 -20.67
N THR A 699 24.63 -21.02 -20.78
CA THR A 699 24.25 -19.81 -20.06
C THR A 699 24.33 -20.17 -18.60
N VAL A 700 25.38 -19.71 -17.94
CA VAL A 700 25.53 -19.85 -16.50
C VAL A 700 24.30 -19.20 -15.84
N PRO A 701 23.57 -19.91 -14.96
CA PRO A 701 22.42 -19.30 -14.33
C PRO A 701 22.86 -18.05 -13.58
N THR A 702 22.34 -16.95 -13.95
CA THR A 702 22.15 -15.62 -13.37
C THR A 702 23.06 -15.13 -12.24
N ILE A 703 24.21 -15.71 -12.00
CA ILE A 703 25.24 -15.21 -11.11
C ILE A 703 26.53 -15.13 -11.94
N GLY A 704 26.78 -13.96 -12.55
CA GLY A 704 27.97 -13.68 -13.33
C GLY A 704 27.97 -14.35 -14.71
N ARG A 705 27.59 -13.61 -15.75
CA ARG A 705 27.82 -14.03 -17.15
C ARG A 705 29.31 -14.06 -17.40
N LEU A 706 29.85 -15.21 -17.74
CA LEU A 706 31.06 -15.23 -18.56
C LEU A 706 30.76 -14.40 -19.81
N ASN A 707 31.54 -13.36 -20.07
CA ASN A 707 31.37 -12.52 -21.25
C ASN A 707 31.50 -13.41 -22.51
N PRO A 708 30.47 -13.45 -23.39
CA PRO A 708 30.54 -14.27 -24.59
C PRO A 708 31.70 -13.89 -25.52
N ASP A 709 32.26 -12.69 -25.39
CA ASP A 709 33.42 -12.25 -26.19
C ASP A 709 34.74 -12.95 -25.81
N PHE A 710 34.75 -13.76 -24.75
CA PHE A 710 35.88 -14.60 -24.37
C PHE A 710 35.92 -15.95 -25.12
N LEU A 711 34.91 -16.24 -25.93
CA LEU A 711 34.75 -17.51 -26.66
C LEU A 711 34.94 -17.35 -28.17
N SER A 712 35.33 -16.18 -28.67
CA SER A 712 35.66 -15.94 -30.07
C SER A 712 37.15 -15.99 -30.33
#